data_b7388e56b79aebd8ab5a6fab52a60325
#
_entry.id   b7388e56b79aebd8ab5a6fab52a60325
#
_cell.length_a   1.000
_cell.length_b   1.000
_cell.length_c   1.000
_cell.angle_alpha   90.00
_cell.angle_beta   90.00
_cell.angle_gamma   90.00
#
_symmetry.space_group_name_H-M   'P 1'
#
loop_
_entity.id
_entity.type
_entity.pdbx_description
1 polymer ?
#
loop_
_entity_poly.entity_id
_entity_poly.type
_entity_poly.pdbx_seq_one_letter_code
_entity_poly.pdbx_strand_id
1 'polypeptide(L)'
;MIITSLHAAVLGNTMSDAVELDRASDPKAVRGYAFYDWGKSAFETSTTVAILPAWYAYLFLEANGLTTTIAGIDMTGDAVWAYAVAAATLLVAILAPAFGVIADKKPVKMKWIRYLTYIGAGSTFLIGFDFLYAGSEWVWLMVFFLLANIGLNGAGVFYNAMLPHMGTDDEMDDISNRAFAYGYLGGGILLLIHFILVLGVGGDFVIRLCLASAGVWWYGFALLTFKYVPEPPMEGEEESIDLRSAYQRVIQTLKEVSKFRTLFIYMLAYFFFIDGINTVTALGGVFGSTVLGVTTTELMVTILAIQFVAWPSALGFTKLANNWGTKKALSASLAGWVVLCFAACAFAPLALDSHDQHDVLFEWDSDGDGIADSYDDDVDGDWFDNAYEIEMGTDPLDYMDSPSPLPQTWLQERLATAGSYVAYMNWNFDHSIAQKTDFSDGEFNEQEWASMYSGILPVEIGEKSGIYDWKWGSSEDDPHMVKVNDQAQLQDFLASIGDTRFSASVSGGPLDESSSVGIDHPTNLGDGPIDVIPETVRDIVWEPLGLTVGLQFLLLGCGMGTLLGGSQGLARSMFGQMVPETRSAEFFGFFGFFGKVAAFIGPLLYATLTVMYGSRVGVFCISLLILIGAYMMRMVDVEDGRAAARAEDARNRGISIDS
;
A
#
# COMPACT_ATOMS: atom_id res chain seq x y z
N MET A 1 -52.98 -8.81 32.03
CA MET A 1 -52.16 -8.64 30.84
C MET A 1 -51.05 -7.57 30.98
N ILE A 2 -51.26 -6.45 31.69
CA ILE A 2 -50.25 -5.42 31.95
C ILE A 2 -49.24 -5.83 33.04
N ILE A 3 -49.67 -6.61 34.06
CA ILE A 3 -48.79 -7.05 35.17
C ILE A 3 -47.85 -8.19 34.74
N THR A 4 -48.25 -9.01 33.77
CA THR A 4 -47.40 -10.08 33.22
C THR A 4 -46.32 -9.53 32.28
N SER A 5 -46.59 -8.43 31.56
CA SER A 5 -45.59 -7.78 30.72
C SER A 5 -44.52 -6.99 31.53
N LEU A 6 -44.92 -6.42 32.67
CA LEU A 6 -43.96 -5.76 33.58
C LEU A 6 -43.06 -6.78 34.32
N HIS A 7 -43.60 -7.97 34.67
CA HIS A 7 -42.80 -9.02 35.32
C HIS A 7 -41.80 -9.65 34.36
N ALA A 8 -42.17 -9.84 33.07
CA ALA A 8 -41.25 -10.32 32.04
C ALA A 8 -40.16 -9.29 31.66
N ALA A 9 -40.51 -8.00 31.64
CA ALA A 9 -39.54 -6.92 31.40
C ALA A 9 -38.55 -6.74 32.57
N VAL A 10 -39.03 -6.89 33.82
CA VAL A 10 -38.18 -6.80 35.03
C VAL A 10 -37.29 -8.04 35.17
N LEU A 11 -37.77 -9.24 34.86
CA LEU A 11 -36.97 -10.47 34.88
C LEU A 11 -35.99 -10.51 33.68
N GLY A 12 -36.38 -10.01 32.51
CA GLY A 12 -35.51 -9.86 31.35
C GLY A 12 -34.36 -8.89 31.62
N ASN A 13 -34.63 -7.74 32.23
CA ASN A 13 -33.60 -6.79 32.62
C ASN A 13 -32.68 -7.34 33.74
N THR A 14 -33.24 -8.00 34.76
CA THR A 14 -32.39 -8.53 35.86
C THR A 14 -31.55 -9.73 35.44
N MET A 15 -31.97 -10.54 34.47
CA MET A 15 -31.12 -11.61 33.89
C MET A 15 -30.11 -11.07 32.89
N SER A 16 -30.45 -10.04 32.11
CA SER A 16 -29.50 -9.31 31.28
C SER A 16 -28.42 -8.68 32.16
N ASP A 17 -28.79 -7.98 33.22
CA ASP A 17 -27.87 -7.33 34.14
C ASP A 17 -27.01 -8.33 34.94
N ALA A 18 -27.53 -9.52 35.29
CA ALA A 18 -26.76 -10.54 35.99
C ALA A 18 -25.70 -11.23 35.10
N VAL A 19 -25.98 -11.40 33.79
CA VAL A 19 -25.01 -11.92 32.81
C VAL A 19 -24.04 -10.84 32.37
N GLU A 20 -24.44 -9.58 32.39
CA GLU A 20 -23.59 -8.42 32.04
C GLU A 20 -22.63 -8.03 33.18
N LEU A 21 -23.00 -8.21 34.44
CA LEU A 21 -22.18 -7.87 35.63
C LEU A 21 -20.90 -8.71 35.75
N ASP A 22 -20.83 -9.88 35.11
CA ASP A 22 -19.64 -10.75 35.13
C ASP A 22 -18.62 -10.40 34.05
N ARG A 23 -18.91 -9.40 33.18
CA ARG A 23 -18.09 -9.02 32.02
C ARG A 23 -17.45 -7.64 32.13
N ALA A 24 -17.34 -7.05 33.30
CA ALA A 24 -16.69 -5.74 33.44
C ALA A 24 -15.28 -5.76 32.82
N SER A 25 -15.01 -4.85 31.89
CA SER A 25 -13.71 -4.77 31.23
C SER A 25 -12.59 -4.46 32.23
N ASP A 26 -11.56 -5.32 32.26
CA ASP A 26 -10.33 -4.98 32.98
C ASP A 26 -9.49 -4.01 32.15
N PRO A 27 -9.29 -2.76 32.59
CA PRO A 27 -8.52 -1.77 31.83
C PRO A 27 -7.08 -2.21 31.52
N LYS A 28 -6.48 -3.11 32.32
CA LYS A 28 -5.15 -3.65 32.05
C LYS A 28 -5.17 -4.70 30.95
N ALA A 29 -6.19 -5.56 30.95
CA ALA A 29 -6.39 -6.57 29.91
C ALA A 29 -6.70 -5.89 28.57
N VAL A 30 -7.60 -4.89 28.54
CA VAL A 30 -7.92 -4.10 27.35
C VAL A 30 -6.69 -3.40 26.78
N ARG A 31 -5.88 -2.79 27.64
CA ARG A 31 -4.61 -2.17 27.18
C ARG A 31 -3.62 -3.23 26.67
N GLY A 32 -3.52 -4.37 27.33
CA GLY A 32 -2.70 -5.49 26.89
C GLY A 32 -3.17 -6.03 25.53
N TYR A 33 -4.47 -6.10 25.32
CA TYR A 33 -5.08 -6.48 24.03
C TYR A 33 -4.69 -5.47 22.93
N ALA A 34 -4.80 -4.18 23.18
CA ALA A 34 -4.44 -3.14 22.20
C ALA A 34 -2.93 -3.13 21.86
N PHE A 35 -2.05 -3.49 22.79
CA PHE A 35 -0.61 -3.59 22.52
C PHE A 35 -0.24 -4.73 21.57
N TYR A 36 -1.09 -5.71 21.39
CA TYR A 36 -0.87 -6.72 20.34
C TYR A 36 -0.96 -6.11 18.94
N ASP A 37 -2.00 -5.30 18.70
CA ASP A 37 -2.14 -4.56 17.43
C ASP A 37 -1.01 -3.55 17.24
N TRP A 38 -0.56 -2.86 18.30
CA TRP A 38 0.63 -1.98 18.25
C TRP A 38 1.87 -2.72 17.74
N GLY A 39 2.12 -3.92 18.23
CA GLY A 39 3.30 -4.70 17.86
C GLY A 39 3.22 -5.27 16.45
N LYS A 40 2.11 -5.97 16.13
CA LYS A 40 1.98 -6.69 14.85
C LYS A 40 1.84 -5.76 13.65
N SER A 41 1.24 -4.57 13.82
CA SER A 41 1.06 -3.62 12.72
C SER A 41 2.38 -3.07 12.17
N ALA A 42 3.46 -3.13 12.96
CA ALA A 42 4.79 -2.81 12.50
C ALA A 42 5.25 -3.75 11.37
N PHE A 43 4.97 -5.04 11.47
CA PHE A 43 5.21 -5.99 10.37
C PHE A 43 4.30 -5.72 9.18
N GLU A 44 3.01 -5.44 9.42
CA GLU A 44 2.04 -5.18 8.34
C GLU A 44 2.40 -3.92 7.55
N THR A 45 2.76 -2.81 8.20
CA THR A 45 3.00 -1.53 7.54
C THR A 45 4.44 -1.37 7.06
N SER A 46 5.41 -1.47 7.95
CA SER A 46 6.80 -1.18 7.61
C SER A 46 7.47 -2.31 6.84
N THR A 47 7.26 -3.57 7.27
CA THR A 47 7.89 -4.71 6.58
C THR A 47 7.15 -5.05 5.29
N THR A 48 5.86 -5.45 5.39
CA THR A 48 5.13 -6.06 4.26
C THR A 48 4.78 -5.06 3.16
N VAL A 49 4.49 -3.80 3.51
CA VAL A 49 4.05 -2.80 2.54
C VAL A 49 5.19 -1.92 2.05
N ALA A 50 6.07 -1.44 2.96
CA ALA A 50 7.03 -0.42 2.61
C ALA A 50 8.40 -0.96 2.16
N ILE A 51 9.02 -1.88 2.90
CA ILE A 51 10.45 -2.22 2.69
C ILE A 51 10.63 -3.54 1.94
N LEU A 52 9.91 -4.58 2.37
CA LEU A 52 10.18 -5.95 1.92
C LEU A 52 9.94 -6.20 0.43
N PRO A 53 8.88 -5.64 -0.22
CA PRO A 53 8.67 -5.87 -1.64
C PRO A 53 9.82 -5.35 -2.52
N ALA A 54 10.32 -4.15 -2.22
CA ALA A 54 11.44 -3.56 -2.95
C ALA A 54 12.74 -4.35 -2.71
N TRP A 55 13.02 -4.71 -1.44
CA TRP A 55 14.20 -5.50 -1.10
C TRP A 55 14.17 -6.91 -1.70
N TYR A 56 13.00 -7.55 -1.74
CA TYR A 56 12.83 -8.83 -2.42
C TYR A 56 13.08 -8.71 -3.94
N ALA A 57 12.51 -7.69 -4.58
CA ALA A 57 12.69 -7.48 -6.01
C ALA A 57 14.17 -7.29 -6.36
N TYR A 58 14.88 -6.47 -5.59
CA TYR A 58 16.32 -6.27 -5.73
C TYR A 58 17.10 -7.60 -5.64
N LEU A 59 16.94 -8.35 -4.55
CA LEU A 59 17.65 -9.62 -4.36
C LEU A 59 17.28 -10.69 -5.39
N PHE A 60 16.02 -10.68 -5.86
CA PHE A 60 15.58 -11.60 -6.89
C PHE A 60 16.26 -11.31 -8.23
N LEU A 61 16.27 -10.04 -8.63
CA LEU A 61 16.92 -9.58 -9.87
C LEU A 61 18.42 -9.84 -9.85
N GLU A 62 19.09 -9.54 -8.74
CA GLU A 62 20.51 -9.81 -8.57
C GLU A 62 20.85 -11.30 -8.74
N ALA A 63 20.02 -12.20 -8.18
CA ALA A 63 20.28 -13.63 -8.22
C ALA A 63 19.86 -14.32 -9.52
N ASN A 64 18.81 -13.86 -10.19
CA ASN A 64 18.14 -14.60 -11.28
C ASN A 64 17.97 -13.80 -12.57
N GLY A 65 18.23 -12.49 -12.56
CA GLY A 65 17.76 -11.61 -13.62
C GLY A 65 16.22 -11.51 -13.61
N LEU A 66 15.62 -11.32 -14.78
CA LEU A 66 14.17 -11.08 -14.89
C LEU A 66 13.30 -12.28 -14.53
N THR A 67 13.80 -13.51 -14.70
CA THR A 67 13.00 -14.73 -14.51
C THR A 67 13.79 -15.85 -13.85
N THR A 68 13.07 -16.73 -13.14
CA THR A 68 13.61 -18.00 -12.61
C THR A 68 12.71 -19.17 -12.99
N THR A 69 13.28 -20.36 -13.14
CA THR A 69 12.50 -21.57 -13.48
C THR A 69 12.09 -22.32 -12.21
N ILE A 70 10.79 -22.33 -11.90
CA ILE A 70 10.21 -23.09 -10.78
C ILE A 70 9.28 -24.17 -11.32
N ALA A 71 9.56 -25.42 -10.97
CA ALA A 71 8.79 -26.59 -11.42
C ALA A 71 8.66 -26.68 -12.96
N GLY A 72 9.66 -26.20 -13.70
CA GLY A 72 9.68 -26.21 -15.16
C GLY A 72 8.89 -25.07 -15.84
N ILE A 73 8.48 -24.06 -15.07
CA ILE A 73 7.80 -22.86 -15.56
C ILE A 73 8.69 -21.66 -15.26
N ASP A 74 8.96 -20.83 -16.27
CA ASP A 74 9.69 -19.59 -16.12
C ASP A 74 8.76 -18.54 -15.52
N MET A 75 9.16 -17.97 -14.39
CA MET A 75 8.38 -17.03 -13.61
C MET A 75 9.20 -15.78 -13.30
N THR A 76 8.56 -14.63 -13.40
CA THR A 76 9.11 -13.33 -12.94
C THR A 76 9.07 -13.26 -11.40
N GLY A 77 9.88 -12.38 -10.80
CA GLY A 77 9.96 -12.23 -9.35
C GLY A 77 8.62 -11.87 -8.70
N ASP A 78 7.85 -10.99 -9.31
CA ASP A 78 6.51 -10.59 -8.87
C ASP A 78 5.51 -11.76 -8.93
N ALA A 79 5.57 -12.61 -9.96
CA ALA A 79 4.74 -13.81 -10.04
C ALA A 79 5.07 -14.82 -8.92
N VAL A 80 6.35 -15.06 -8.65
CA VAL A 80 6.81 -15.92 -7.54
C VAL A 80 6.30 -15.38 -6.20
N TRP A 81 6.44 -14.08 -5.97
CA TRP A 81 5.92 -13.40 -4.78
C TRP A 81 4.42 -13.58 -4.62
N ALA A 82 3.65 -13.27 -5.67
CA ALA A 82 2.21 -13.34 -5.65
C ALA A 82 1.69 -14.75 -5.35
N TYR A 83 2.24 -15.78 -6.01
CA TYR A 83 1.85 -17.18 -5.77
C TYR A 83 2.19 -17.64 -4.35
N ALA A 84 3.34 -17.25 -3.83
CA ALA A 84 3.76 -17.63 -2.49
C ALA A 84 2.87 -17.00 -1.42
N VAL A 85 2.57 -15.70 -1.53
CA VAL A 85 1.65 -14.98 -0.63
C VAL A 85 0.23 -15.57 -0.70
N ALA A 86 -0.26 -15.84 -1.91
CA ALA A 86 -1.57 -16.46 -2.10
C ALA A 86 -1.66 -17.84 -1.44
N ALA A 87 -0.64 -18.69 -1.62
CA ALA A 87 -0.59 -20.03 -1.03
C ALA A 87 -0.57 -19.98 0.51
N ALA A 88 0.25 -19.11 1.11
CA ALA A 88 0.30 -18.94 2.57
C ALA A 88 -1.02 -18.44 3.14
N THR A 89 -1.62 -17.46 2.48
CA THR A 89 -2.91 -16.87 2.89
C THR A 89 -4.04 -17.88 2.80
N LEU A 90 -4.10 -18.66 1.71
CA LEU A 90 -5.10 -19.69 1.50
C LEU A 90 -4.96 -20.83 2.53
N LEU A 91 -3.72 -21.25 2.83
CA LEU A 91 -3.46 -22.25 3.86
C LEU A 91 -4.05 -21.85 5.21
N VAL A 92 -3.76 -20.62 5.66
CA VAL A 92 -4.30 -20.10 6.92
C VAL A 92 -5.82 -19.97 6.85
N ALA A 93 -6.38 -19.46 5.76
CA ALA A 93 -7.83 -19.31 5.59
C ALA A 93 -8.56 -20.64 5.74
N ILE A 94 -8.08 -21.70 5.08
CA ILE A 94 -8.68 -23.04 5.15
C ILE A 94 -8.58 -23.64 6.56
N LEU A 95 -7.45 -23.43 7.24
CA LEU A 95 -7.22 -24.05 8.56
C LEU A 95 -7.89 -23.27 9.71
N ALA A 96 -8.11 -21.95 9.54
CA ALA A 96 -8.59 -21.07 10.59
C ALA A 96 -9.90 -21.54 11.27
N PRO A 97 -10.99 -21.90 10.55
CA PRO A 97 -12.22 -22.33 11.20
C PRO A 97 -12.04 -23.62 12.02
N ALA A 98 -11.26 -24.59 11.50
CA ALA A 98 -11.03 -25.85 12.20
C ALA A 98 -10.20 -25.68 13.48
N PHE A 99 -9.15 -24.86 13.43
CA PHE A 99 -8.38 -24.50 14.62
C PHE A 99 -9.20 -23.68 15.60
N GLY A 100 -10.12 -22.85 15.13
CA GLY A 100 -11.08 -22.14 15.96
C GLY A 100 -11.95 -23.09 16.78
N VAL A 101 -12.55 -24.09 16.14
CA VAL A 101 -13.34 -25.15 16.84
C VAL A 101 -12.52 -25.84 17.94
N ILE A 102 -11.26 -26.19 17.64
CA ILE A 102 -10.38 -26.83 18.64
C ILE A 102 -10.11 -25.87 19.82
N ALA A 103 -9.90 -24.59 19.55
CA ALA A 103 -9.59 -23.60 20.58
C ALA A 103 -10.82 -23.20 21.45
N ASP A 104 -12.04 -23.40 20.96
CA ASP A 104 -13.24 -23.19 21.76
C ASP A 104 -13.52 -24.36 22.72
N LYS A 105 -12.92 -25.54 22.46
CA LYS A 105 -13.08 -26.74 23.29
C LYS A 105 -11.91 -26.99 24.25
N LYS A 106 -10.93 -26.11 24.28
CA LYS A 106 -9.76 -26.16 25.16
C LYS A 106 -9.32 -24.76 25.57
N PRO A 107 -8.81 -24.55 26.80
CA PRO A 107 -8.28 -23.24 27.23
C PRO A 107 -6.90 -23.00 26.60
N VAL A 108 -6.85 -22.81 25.28
CA VAL A 108 -5.59 -22.73 24.52
C VAL A 108 -5.52 -21.51 23.57
N LYS A 109 -6.49 -20.59 23.62
CA LYS A 109 -6.51 -19.40 22.73
C LYS A 109 -5.23 -18.58 22.91
N MET A 110 -4.91 -18.17 24.13
CA MET A 110 -3.69 -17.42 24.44
C MET A 110 -2.41 -18.23 24.15
N LYS A 111 -2.44 -19.54 24.35
CA LYS A 111 -1.31 -20.43 24.03
C LYS A 111 -1.02 -20.44 22.54
N TRP A 112 -2.05 -20.50 21.68
CA TRP A 112 -1.91 -20.42 20.22
C TRP A 112 -1.42 -19.04 19.78
N ILE A 113 -1.96 -17.94 20.34
CA ILE A 113 -1.47 -16.59 20.08
C ILE A 113 0.03 -16.51 20.35
N ARG A 114 0.51 -17.03 21.49
CA ARG A 114 1.95 -17.04 21.85
C ARG A 114 2.79 -17.81 20.83
N TYR A 115 2.43 -19.05 20.51
CA TYR A 115 3.21 -19.86 19.57
C TYR A 115 3.26 -19.26 18.17
N LEU A 116 2.12 -18.81 17.66
CA LEU A 116 2.04 -18.18 16.34
C LEU A 116 2.77 -16.84 16.30
N THR A 117 2.76 -16.08 17.41
CA THR A 117 3.58 -14.87 17.54
C THR A 117 5.07 -15.18 17.57
N TYR A 118 5.50 -16.26 18.25
CA TYR A 118 6.91 -16.67 18.21
C TYR A 118 7.36 -17.04 16.80
N ILE A 119 6.52 -17.76 16.05
CA ILE A 119 6.78 -18.06 14.65
C ILE A 119 6.80 -16.76 13.84
N GLY A 120 5.76 -15.94 13.96
CA GLY A 120 5.62 -14.70 13.17
C GLY A 120 6.74 -13.70 13.42
N ALA A 121 6.89 -13.26 14.67
CA ALA A 121 7.90 -12.27 15.03
C ALA A 121 9.34 -12.81 14.92
N GLY A 122 9.55 -14.08 15.24
CA GLY A 122 10.85 -14.74 15.06
C GLY A 122 11.25 -14.84 13.58
N SER A 123 10.31 -15.21 12.71
CA SER A 123 10.55 -15.22 11.26
C SER A 123 10.79 -13.82 10.72
N THR A 124 10.02 -12.83 11.16
CA THR A 124 10.25 -11.42 10.80
C THR A 124 11.66 -10.95 11.18
N PHE A 125 12.12 -11.30 12.39
CA PHE A 125 13.50 -11.02 12.80
C PHE A 125 14.52 -11.69 11.88
N LEU A 126 14.29 -12.95 11.49
CA LEU A 126 15.21 -13.72 10.64
C LEU A 126 15.21 -13.24 9.18
N ILE A 127 14.19 -12.51 8.70
CA ILE A 127 14.19 -11.89 7.36
C ILE A 127 15.44 -11.01 7.18
N GLY A 128 15.82 -10.22 8.19
CA GLY A 128 16.99 -9.35 8.14
C GLY A 128 18.35 -10.06 8.15
N PHE A 129 18.39 -11.39 8.08
CA PHE A 129 19.61 -12.21 8.03
C PHE A 129 19.75 -12.98 6.71
N ASP A 130 19.24 -12.42 5.64
CA ASP A 130 19.27 -12.99 4.28
C ASP A 130 20.71 -13.30 3.81
N PHE A 131 21.69 -12.47 4.17
CA PHE A 131 23.11 -12.65 3.90
C PHE A 131 23.71 -14.00 4.37
N LEU A 132 23.00 -14.72 5.26
CA LEU A 132 23.42 -16.07 5.68
C LEU A 132 23.22 -17.12 4.59
N TYR A 133 22.45 -16.83 3.55
CA TYR A 133 22.16 -17.72 2.44
C TYR A 133 22.64 -17.11 1.11
N ALA A 134 23.94 -16.79 1.06
CA ALA A 134 24.57 -16.08 -0.04
C ALA A 134 24.31 -16.73 -1.41
N GLY A 135 23.93 -15.92 -2.41
CA GLY A 135 23.57 -16.33 -3.77
C GLY A 135 22.11 -16.81 -3.92
N SER A 136 21.33 -16.82 -2.84
CA SER A 136 19.89 -17.14 -2.86
C SER A 136 19.16 -16.42 -1.71
N GLU A 137 19.57 -15.22 -1.41
CA GLU A 137 19.03 -14.37 -0.33
C GLU A 137 17.53 -14.17 -0.48
N TRP A 138 17.04 -14.02 -1.71
CA TRP A 138 15.61 -13.88 -2.01
C TRP A 138 14.78 -15.10 -1.55
N VAL A 139 15.36 -16.33 -1.61
CA VAL A 139 14.70 -17.56 -1.13
C VAL A 139 14.58 -17.55 0.39
N TRP A 140 15.66 -17.16 1.10
CA TRP A 140 15.64 -16.99 2.54
C TRP A 140 14.55 -16.02 2.96
N LEU A 141 14.53 -14.85 2.35
CA LEU A 141 13.56 -13.79 2.58
C LEU A 141 12.13 -14.32 2.35
N MET A 142 11.89 -15.00 1.24
CA MET A 142 10.59 -15.58 0.90
C MET A 142 10.12 -16.60 1.94
N VAL A 143 10.97 -17.54 2.33
CA VAL A 143 10.62 -18.58 3.31
C VAL A 143 10.23 -17.97 4.66
N PHE A 144 11.04 -17.03 5.18
CA PHE A 144 10.75 -16.41 6.46
C PHE A 144 9.58 -15.44 6.39
N PHE A 145 9.36 -14.78 5.26
CA PHE A 145 8.15 -13.97 5.03
C PHE A 145 6.87 -14.83 5.05
N LEU A 146 6.87 -15.98 4.39
CA LEU A 146 5.74 -16.91 4.42
C LEU A 146 5.44 -17.40 5.84
N LEU A 147 6.46 -17.76 6.60
CA LEU A 147 6.32 -18.18 8.00
C LEU A 147 5.81 -17.02 8.87
N ALA A 148 6.31 -15.81 8.65
CA ALA A 148 5.85 -14.60 9.34
C ALA A 148 4.37 -14.33 9.04
N ASN A 149 3.96 -14.47 7.76
CA ASN A 149 2.59 -14.27 7.32
C ASN A 149 1.63 -15.33 7.90
N ILE A 150 2.06 -16.60 7.96
CA ILE A 150 1.31 -17.68 8.64
C ILE A 150 1.16 -17.36 10.13
N GLY A 151 2.23 -16.94 10.79
CA GLY A 151 2.22 -16.54 12.20
C GLY A 151 1.27 -15.38 12.47
N LEU A 152 1.32 -14.32 11.65
CA LEU A 152 0.46 -13.14 11.74
C LEU A 152 -1.02 -13.50 11.59
N ASN A 153 -1.36 -14.12 10.47
CA ASN A 153 -2.74 -14.43 10.13
C ASN A 153 -3.33 -15.50 11.06
N GLY A 154 -2.54 -16.52 11.41
CA GLY A 154 -2.96 -17.55 12.36
C GLY A 154 -3.20 -16.99 13.76
N ALA A 155 -2.29 -16.17 14.30
CA ALA A 155 -2.48 -15.52 15.59
C ALA A 155 -3.68 -14.57 15.58
N GLY A 156 -3.92 -13.88 14.45
CA GLY A 156 -5.03 -12.95 14.26
C GLY A 156 -6.40 -13.58 14.48
N VAL A 157 -6.59 -14.87 14.12
CA VAL A 157 -7.85 -15.59 14.35
C VAL A 157 -8.16 -15.68 15.84
N PHE A 158 -7.20 -16.16 16.62
CA PHE A 158 -7.36 -16.31 18.08
C PHE A 158 -7.39 -14.96 18.79
N TYR A 159 -6.58 -14.01 18.34
CA TYR A 159 -6.58 -12.64 18.86
C TYR A 159 -7.96 -11.97 18.70
N ASN A 160 -8.54 -12.04 17.50
CA ASN A 160 -9.88 -11.50 17.27
C ASN A 160 -10.95 -12.23 18.11
N ALA A 161 -10.81 -13.55 18.29
CA ALA A 161 -11.70 -14.36 19.11
C ALA A 161 -11.65 -14.03 20.62
N MET A 162 -10.60 -13.30 21.06
CA MET A 162 -10.54 -12.77 22.44
C MET A 162 -11.49 -11.59 22.66
N LEU A 163 -11.85 -10.85 21.60
CA LEU A 163 -12.61 -9.60 21.71
C LEU A 163 -13.93 -9.74 22.52
N PRO A 164 -14.80 -10.76 22.28
CA PRO A 164 -16.01 -10.93 23.07
C PRO A 164 -15.78 -11.17 24.57
N HIS A 165 -14.56 -11.58 24.95
CA HIS A 165 -14.17 -11.84 26.33
C HIS A 165 -13.48 -10.64 27.02
N MET A 166 -13.31 -9.50 26.30
CA MET A 166 -12.60 -8.33 26.83
C MET A 166 -13.50 -7.31 27.51
N GLY A 167 -14.81 -7.37 27.31
CA GLY A 167 -15.79 -6.44 27.87
C GLY A 167 -17.21 -6.75 27.44
N THR A 168 -18.14 -5.87 27.76
CA THR A 168 -19.55 -5.97 27.38
C THR A 168 -19.75 -5.70 25.90
N ASP A 169 -20.94 -6.08 25.35
CA ASP A 169 -21.31 -5.81 23.97
C ASP A 169 -21.19 -4.30 23.61
N ASP A 170 -21.55 -3.42 24.57
CA ASP A 170 -21.50 -1.97 24.38
C ASP A 170 -20.07 -1.39 24.44
N GLU A 171 -19.15 -2.07 25.13
CA GLU A 171 -17.74 -1.69 25.19
C GLU A 171 -16.93 -2.19 24.00
N MET A 172 -17.41 -3.16 23.21
CA MET A 172 -16.66 -3.78 22.11
C MET A 172 -16.22 -2.79 21.05
N ASP A 173 -17.01 -1.76 20.74
CA ASP A 173 -16.64 -0.71 19.79
C ASP A 173 -15.41 0.06 20.27
N ASP A 174 -15.36 0.45 21.55
CA ASP A 174 -14.22 1.15 22.12
C ASP A 174 -12.99 0.24 22.16
N ILE A 175 -13.13 -1.01 22.62
CA ILE A 175 -12.02 -1.96 22.72
C ILE A 175 -11.43 -2.25 21.34
N SER A 176 -12.28 -2.54 20.35
CA SER A 176 -11.86 -2.86 18.99
C SER A 176 -11.19 -1.67 18.30
N ASN A 177 -11.82 -0.49 18.31
CA ASN A 177 -11.28 0.70 17.67
C ASN A 177 -10.01 1.21 18.36
N ARG A 178 -9.93 1.11 19.69
CA ARG A 178 -8.72 1.43 20.44
C ARG A 178 -7.56 0.52 20.07
N ALA A 179 -7.81 -0.78 19.89
CA ALA A 179 -6.78 -1.73 19.45
C ALA A 179 -6.28 -1.38 18.04
N PHE A 180 -7.17 -1.07 17.09
CA PHE A 180 -6.77 -0.58 15.76
C PHE A 180 -6.03 0.77 15.81
N ALA A 181 -6.48 1.72 16.65
CA ALA A 181 -5.79 2.99 16.85
C ALA A 181 -4.34 2.79 17.34
N TYR A 182 -4.15 1.87 18.30
CA TYR A 182 -2.81 1.48 18.76
C TYR A 182 -2.00 0.86 17.62
N GLY A 183 -2.61 0.02 16.79
CA GLY A 183 -1.96 -0.58 15.62
C GLY A 183 -1.46 0.48 14.63
N TYR A 184 -2.31 1.40 14.22
CA TYR A 184 -1.92 2.49 13.30
C TYR A 184 -0.80 3.35 13.88
N LEU A 185 -0.89 3.72 15.16
CA LEU A 185 0.15 4.53 15.78
C LEU A 185 1.47 3.75 15.92
N GLY A 186 1.43 2.49 16.38
CA GLY A 186 2.61 1.66 16.54
C GLY A 186 3.31 1.34 15.22
N GLY A 187 2.52 0.99 14.20
CA GLY A 187 3.01 0.77 12.83
C GLY A 187 3.58 2.04 12.21
N GLY A 188 2.88 3.18 12.37
CA GLY A 188 3.31 4.48 11.86
C GLY A 188 4.60 4.97 12.50
N ILE A 189 4.77 4.82 13.82
CA ILE A 189 6.00 5.23 14.52
C ILE A 189 7.20 4.39 14.02
N LEU A 190 7.05 3.06 13.91
CA LEU A 190 8.16 2.24 13.42
C LEU A 190 8.47 2.52 11.96
N LEU A 191 7.44 2.71 11.12
CA LEU A 191 7.63 3.10 9.72
C LEU A 191 8.38 4.43 9.60
N LEU A 192 8.03 5.43 10.42
CA LEU A 192 8.74 6.71 10.45
C LEU A 192 10.22 6.56 10.85
N ILE A 193 10.51 5.73 11.86
CA ILE A 193 11.89 5.43 12.27
C ILE A 193 12.65 4.78 11.11
N HIS A 194 12.07 3.80 10.46
CA HIS A 194 12.68 3.11 9.32
C HIS A 194 12.89 4.05 8.13
N PHE A 195 11.91 4.90 7.82
CA PHE A 195 12.03 5.91 6.77
C PHE A 195 13.20 6.86 7.00
N ILE A 196 13.34 7.38 8.23
CA ILE A 196 14.49 8.23 8.59
C ILE A 196 15.82 7.47 8.48
N LEU A 197 15.87 6.19 8.86
CA LEU A 197 17.10 5.39 8.77
C LEU A 197 17.47 5.09 7.32
N VAL A 198 16.50 4.74 6.48
CA VAL A 198 16.74 4.42 5.06
C VAL A 198 17.19 5.66 4.31
N LEU A 199 16.53 6.80 4.47
CA LEU A 199 16.92 8.05 3.80
C LEU A 199 18.19 8.68 4.37
N GLY A 200 18.37 8.60 5.71
CA GLY A 200 19.47 9.32 6.36
C GLY A 200 20.81 8.56 6.39
N VAL A 201 20.77 7.23 6.40
CA VAL A 201 21.97 6.38 6.49
C VAL A 201 22.13 5.54 5.24
N GLY A 202 21.03 4.95 4.74
CA GLY A 202 21.03 4.12 3.54
C GLY A 202 21.80 2.80 3.65
N GLY A 203 21.81 2.06 2.53
CA GLY A 203 22.57 0.83 2.35
C GLY A 203 21.91 -0.44 2.90
N ASP A 204 22.31 -1.58 2.40
CA ASP A 204 21.76 -2.91 2.67
C ASP A 204 21.67 -3.26 4.14
N PHE A 205 22.70 -2.90 4.91
CA PHE A 205 22.72 -3.17 6.34
C PHE A 205 21.55 -2.48 7.07
N VAL A 206 21.21 -1.25 6.66
CA VAL A 206 20.11 -0.49 7.25
C VAL A 206 18.77 -1.14 6.91
N ILE A 207 18.58 -1.58 5.67
CA ILE A 207 17.38 -2.31 5.22
C ILE A 207 17.20 -3.58 6.07
N ARG A 208 18.25 -4.41 6.18
CA ARG A 208 18.25 -5.63 6.99
C ARG A 208 17.97 -5.34 8.47
N LEU A 209 18.55 -4.27 9.01
CA LEU A 209 18.30 -3.83 10.39
C LEU A 209 16.83 -3.42 10.59
N CYS A 210 16.25 -2.66 9.66
CA CYS A 210 14.83 -2.29 9.70
C CYS A 210 13.93 -3.52 9.71
N LEU A 211 14.17 -4.49 8.82
CA LEU A 211 13.41 -5.73 8.74
C LEU A 211 13.51 -6.55 10.04
N ALA A 212 14.72 -6.75 10.56
CA ALA A 212 14.91 -7.46 11.82
C ALA A 212 14.27 -6.74 13.03
N SER A 213 14.38 -5.42 13.08
CA SER A 213 13.83 -4.62 14.19
C SER A 213 12.32 -4.70 14.28
N ALA A 214 11.60 -4.87 13.15
CA ALA A 214 10.16 -5.06 13.13
C ALA A 214 9.74 -6.35 13.87
N GLY A 215 10.52 -7.43 13.77
CA GLY A 215 10.31 -8.65 14.53
C GLY A 215 10.51 -8.44 16.04
N VAL A 216 11.56 -7.70 16.42
CA VAL A 216 11.82 -7.33 17.82
C VAL A 216 10.68 -6.46 18.38
N TRP A 217 10.21 -5.48 17.59
CA TRP A 217 9.09 -4.61 17.94
C TRP A 217 7.82 -5.42 18.18
N TRP A 218 7.45 -6.28 17.25
CA TRP A 218 6.26 -7.13 17.40
C TRP A 218 6.34 -8.01 18.65
N TYR A 219 7.44 -8.73 18.82
CA TYR A 219 7.63 -9.59 19.99
C TYR A 219 7.60 -8.81 21.30
N GLY A 220 8.31 -7.68 21.35
CA GLY A 220 8.42 -6.85 22.56
C GLY A 220 7.06 -6.36 23.08
N PHE A 221 6.20 -5.86 22.17
CA PHE A 221 4.86 -5.41 22.55
C PHE A 221 3.90 -6.57 22.82
N ALA A 222 4.05 -7.70 22.12
CA ALA A 222 3.27 -8.91 22.39
C ALA A 222 3.51 -9.46 23.80
N LEU A 223 4.68 -9.25 24.42
CA LEU A 223 4.93 -9.62 25.81
C LEU A 223 3.96 -8.93 26.79
N LEU A 224 3.54 -7.69 26.50
CA LEU A 224 2.55 -6.99 27.31
C LEU A 224 1.18 -7.66 27.21
N THR A 225 0.80 -8.11 26.01
CA THR A 225 -0.41 -8.91 25.78
C THR A 225 -0.35 -10.21 26.56
N PHE A 226 0.75 -10.96 26.47
CA PHE A 226 0.93 -12.23 27.18
C PHE A 226 0.90 -12.10 28.69
N LYS A 227 1.24 -10.92 29.20
CA LYS A 227 1.26 -10.63 30.64
C LYS A 227 -0.10 -10.20 31.19
N TYR A 228 -0.86 -9.41 30.41
CA TYR A 228 -2.04 -8.73 30.93
C TYR A 228 -3.37 -9.31 30.43
N VAL A 229 -3.37 -10.04 29.31
CA VAL A 229 -4.58 -10.66 28.77
C VAL A 229 -4.68 -12.09 29.30
N PRO A 230 -5.70 -12.41 30.12
CA PRO A 230 -5.91 -13.75 30.63
C PRO A 230 -6.41 -14.70 29.54
N GLU A 231 -6.22 -16.00 29.73
CA GLU A 231 -6.93 -17.01 28.95
C GLU A 231 -8.43 -16.92 29.27
N PRO A 232 -9.34 -16.87 28.29
CA PRO A 232 -10.76 -16.85 28.55
C PRO A 232 -11.19 -18.11 29.31
N PRO A 233 -12.16 -18.00 30.23
CA PRO A 233 -12.69 -19.18 30.91
C PRO A 233 -13.28 -20.14 29.88
N MET A 234 -12.96 -21.42 30.02
CA MET A 234 -13.57 -22.46 29.23
C MET A 234 -14.93 -22.80 29.82
N GLU A 235 -15.96 -22.79 29.00
CA GLU A 235 -17.29 -23.15 29.39
C GLU A 235 -17.68 -24.51 28.78
N GLY A 236 -18.02 -25.47 29.62
CA GLY A 236 -18.33 -26.85 29.27
C GLY A 236 -17.19 -27.82 29.55
N GLU A 237 -17.38 -29.08 29.15
CA GLU A 237 -16.37 -30.12 29.34
C GLU A 237 -15.22 -30.01 28.31
N GLU A 238 -14.00 -30.20 28.79
CA GLU A 238 -12.82 -30.25 27.94
C GLU A 238 -12.93 -31.49 27.01
N GLU A 239 -13.01 -31.23 25.70
CA GLU A 239 -13.16 -32.27 24.68
C GLU A 239 -11.90 -32.30 23.80
N SER A 240 -11.27 -33.46 23.72
CA SER A 240 -10.17 -33.64 22.77
C SER A 240 -10.73 -33.88 21.36
N ILE A 241 -10.73 -32.85 20.54
CA ILE A 241 -11.20 -32.92 19.15
C ILE A 241 -9.98 -33.02 18.24
N ASP A 242 -9.97 -34.00 17.34
CA ASP A 242 -9.02 -34.09 16.25
C ASP A 242 -9.42 -33.19 15.06
N LEU A 243 -8.49 -32.94 14.15
CA LEU A 243 -8.70 -32.02 13.02
C LEU A 243 -9.87 -32.46 12.14
N ARG A 244 -10.07 -33.79 11.95
CA ARG A 244 -11.16 -34.30 11.14
C ARG A 244 -12.54 -34.00 11.76
N SER A 245 -12.68 -34.22 13.07
CA SER A 245 -13.90 -33.88 13.81
C SER A 245 -14.14 -32.39 13.85
N ALA A 246 -13.07 -31.57 13.95
CA ALA A 246 -13.18 -30.14 13.84
C ALA A 246 -13.76 -29.68 12.49
N TYR A 247 -13.28 -30.23 11.36
CA TYR A 247 -13.88 -29.94 10.06
C TYR A 247 -15.33 -30.42 9.92
N GLN A 248 -15.69 -31.55 10.50
CA GLN A 248 -17.09 -32.00 10.52
C GLN A 248 -17.99 -31.00 11.27
N ARG A 249 -17.51 -30.41 12.38
CA ARG A 249 -18.21 -29.35 13.10
C ARG A 249 -18.33 -28.07 12.28
N VAL A 250 -17.24 -27.66 11.60
CA VAL A 250 -17.27 -26.52 10.66
C VAL A 250 -18.38 -26.69 9.60
N ILE A 251 -18.46 -27.89 8.99
CA ILE A 251 -19.51 -28.21 8.02
C ILE A 251 -20.91 -28.19 8.67
N GLN A 252 -21.02 -28.67 9.91
CA GLN A 252 -22.29 -28.63 10.65
C GLN A 252 -22.72 -27.17 10.92
N THR A 253 -21.82 -26.31 11.36
CA THR A 253 -22.08 -24.87 11.57
C THR A 253 -22.57 -24.20 10.30
N LEU A 254 -21.96 -24.52 9.14
CA LEU A 254 -22.45 -24.04 7.85
C LEU A 254 -23.87 -24.52 7.52
N LYS A 255 -24.28 -25.70 8.01
CA LYS A 255 -25.66 -26.19 7.85
C LYS A 255 -26.65 -25.51 8.83
N GLU A 256 -26.14 -24.91 9.92
CA GLU A 256 -26.92 -24.18 10.92
C GLU A 256 -27.16 -22.71 10.54
N VAL A 257 -27.03 -22.36 9.25
CA VAL A 257 -27.22 -20.97 8.73
C VAL A 257 -28.57 -20.37 9.16
N SER A 258 -29.62 -21.19 9.23
CA SER A 258 -30.94 -20.73 9.66
C SER A 258 -30.98 -20.26 11.11
N LYS A 259 -30.14 -20.82 11.98
CA LYS A 259 -30.04 -20.47 13.40
C LYS A 259 -29.27 -19.15 13.62
N PHE A 260 -28.27 -18.88 12.78
CA PHE A 260 -27.45 -17.69 12.82
C PHE A 260 -27.64 -16.84 11.56
N ARG A 261 -28.87 -16.73 11.08
CA ARG A 261 -29.18 -16.10 9.79
C ARG A 261 -28.61 -14.69 9.68
N THR A 262 -28.81 -13.87 10.70
CA THR A 262 -28.32 -12.48 10.71
C THR A 262 -26.81 -12.40 10.66
N LEU A 263 -26.10 -13.26 11.41
CA LEU A 263 -24.65 -13.33 11.39
C LEU A 263 -24.11 -13.75 10.01
N PHE A 264 -24.74 -14.72 9.34
CA PHE A 264 -24.35 -15.12 7.99
C PHE A 264 -24.64 -14.04 6.93
N ILE A 265 -25.74 -13.30 7.05
CA ILE A 265 -26.03 -12.13 6.19
C ILE A 265 -24.93 -11.07 6.41
N TYR A 266 -24.53 -10.84 7.66
CA TYR A 266 -23.44 -9.93 7.97
C TYR A 266 -22.11 -10.41 7.37
N MET A 267 -21.76 -11.68 7.50
CA MET A 267 -20.53 -12.23 6.90
C MET A 267 -20.52 -12.07 5.38
N LEU A 268 -21.66 -12.21 4.71
CA LEU A 268 -21.75 -11.98 3.27
C LEU A 268 -21.65 -10.48 2.92
N ALA A 269 -22.25 -9.60 3.70
CA ALA A 269 -22.06 -8.16 3.57
C ALA A 269 -20.58 -7.78 3.79
N TYR A 270 -19.97 -8.32 4.84
CA TYR A 270 -18.54 -8.16 5.15
C TYR A 270 -17.67 -8.63 4.01
N PHE A 271 -17.94 -9.79 3.43
CA PHE A 271 -17.21 -10.32 2.29
C PHE A 271 -17.11 -9.29 1.15
N PHE A 272 -18.23 -8.69 0.75
CA PHE A 272 -18.24 -7.71 -0.34
C PHE A 272 -17.54 -6.40 0.02
N PHE A 273 -17.84 -5.80 1.18
CA PHE A 273 -17.26 -4.51 1.49
C PHE A 273 -15.78 -4.61 1.88
N ILE A 274 -15.35 -5.69 2.54
CA ILE A 274 -13.94 -5.85 2.91
C ILE A 274 -13.08 -6.21 1.69
N ASP A 275 -13.63 -6.90 0.70
CA ASP A 275 -12.98 -7.14 -0.58
C ASP A 275 -12.65 -5.81 -1.28
N GLY A 276 -13.64 -4.94 -1.39
CA GLY A 276 -13.42 -3.60 -1.96
C GLY A 276 -12.37 -2.79 -1.16
N ILE A 277 -12.49 -2.74 0.16
CA ILE A 277 -11.54 -2.00 1.02
C ILE A 277 -10.11 -2.56 0.90
N ASN A 278 -9.95 -3.89 0.97
CA ASN A 278 -8.65 -4.53 0.83
C ASN A 278 -8.05 -4.31 -0.57
N THR A 279 -8.89 -4.32 -1.60
CA THR A 279 -8.46 -4.08 -2.98
C THR A 279 -7.96 -2.64 -3.15
N VAL A 280 -8.70 -1.64 -2.67
CA VAL A 280 -8.24 -0.23 -2.70
C VAL A 280 -6.92 -0.06 -1.94
N THR A 281 -6.80 -0.68 -0.77
CA THR A 281 -5.58 -0.58 0.05
C THR A 281 -4.37 -1.28 -0.59
N ALA A 282 -4.59 -2.42 -1.24
CA ALA A 282 -3.52 -3.18 -1.89
C ALA A 282 -3.07 -2.56 -3.22
N LEU A 283 -4.01 -2.02 -4.00
CA LEU A 283 -3.76 -1.50 -5.35
C LEU A 283 -3.58 0.02 -5.40
N GLY A 284 -3.87 0.73 -4.30
CA GLY A 284 -3.77 2.19 -4.25
C GLY A 284 -2.37 2.70 -4.61
N GLY A 285 -1.32 2.03 -4.14
CA GLY A 285 0.07 2.36 -4.48
C GLY A 285 0.37 2.14 -5.97
N VAL A 286 -0.07 1.01 -6.52
CA VAL A 286 0.10 0.69 -7.95
C VAL A 286 -0.64 1.71 -8.81
N PHE A 287 -1.90 2.00 -8.48
CA PHE A 287 -2.68 3.04 -9.18
C PHE A 287 -2.00 4.41 -9.11
N GLY A 288 -1.47 4.78 -7.94
CA GLY A 288 -0.72 6.02 -7.76
C GLY A 288 0.49 6.11 -8.69
N SER A 289 1.33 5.08 -8.72
CA SER A 289 2.56 5.10 -9.54
C SER A 289 2.30 4.90 -11.02
N THR A 290 1.39 4.00 -11.42
CA THR A 290 1.22 3.64 -12.84
C THR A 290 0.24 4.53 -13.58
N VAL A 291 -0.79 5.05 -12.89
CA VAL A 291 -1.86 5.84 -13.52
C VAL A 291 -1.69 7.33 -13.25
N LEU A 292 -1.25 7.67 -12.04
CA LEU A 292 -1.12 9.07 -11.64
C LEU A 292 0.33 9.58 -11.73
N GLY A 293 1.34 8.71 -11.87
CA GLY A 293 2.74 9.10 -11.91
C GLY A 293 3.29 9.57 -10.54
N VAL A 294 2.72 9.07 -9.44
CA VAL A 294 3.18 9.41 -8.07
C VAL A 294 4.55 8.78 -7.82
N THR A 295 5.50 9.56 -7.35
CA THR A 295 6.85 9.10 -7.02
C THR A 295 6.88 8.17 -5.80
N THR A 296 7.94 7.37 -5.68
CA THR A 296 8.14 6.48 -4.51
C THR A 296 8.16 7.26 -3.20
N THR A 297 8.77 8.45 -3.18
CA THR A 297 8.81 9.31 -1.98
C THR A 297 7.42 9.79 -1.58
N GLU A 298 6.61 10.24 -2.53
CA GLU A 298 5.22 10.65 -2.29
C GLU A 298 4.35 9.49 -1.82
N LEU A 299 4.54 8.29 -2.38
CA LEU A 299 3.90 7.06 -1.90
C LEU A 299 4.24 6.78 -0.43
N MET A 300 5.54 6.82 -0.08
CA MET A 300 5.98 6.58 1.29
C MET A 300 5.42 7.61 2.28
N VAL A 301 5.45 8.89 1.91
CA VAL A 301 4.86 9.97 2.71
C VAL A 301 3.35 9.75 2.89
N THR A 302 2.66 9.34 1.83
CA THR A 302 1.22 9.05 1.88
C THR A 302 0.91 7.86 2.77
N ILE A 303 1.66 6.75 2.67
CA ILE A 303 1.48 5.57 3.56
C ILE A 303 1.67 5.99 5.02
N LEU A 304 2.67 6.82 5.30
CA LEU A 304 2.92 7.35 6.64
C LEU A 304 1.75 8.22 7.12
N ALA A 305 1.26 9.13 6.28
CA ALA A 305 0.13 9.99 6.58
C ALA A 305 -1.15 9.18 6.88
N ILE A 306 -1.42 8.12 6.11
CA ILE A 306 -2.53 7.19 6.35
C ILE A 306 -2.50 6.67 7.80
N GLN A 307 -1.34 6.25 8.30
CA GLN A 307 -1.23 5.71 9.66
C GLN A 307 -1.55 6.76 10.73
N PHE A 308 -1.00 7.97 10.59
CA PHE A 308 -1.21 9.06 11.55
C PHE A 308 -2.63 9.62 11.52
N VAL A 309 -3.31 9.60 10.37
CA VAL A 309 -4.72 9.99 10.24
C VAL A 309 -5.65 8.89 10.74
N ALA A 310 -5.35 7.62 10.46
CA ALA A 310 -6.18 6.50 10.89
C ALA A 310 -6.24 6.34 12.42
N TRP A 311 -5.16 6.66 13.12
CA TRP A 311 -5.11 6.62 14.58
C TRP A 311 -6.21 7.48 15.26
N PRO A 312 -6.27 8.81 15.11
CA PRO A 312 -7.32 9.62 15.73
C PRO A 312 -8.71 9.32 15.14
N SER A 313 -8.78 8.93 13.87
CA SER A 313 -10.04 8.57 13.23
C SER A 313 -10.67 7.33 13.86
N ALA A 314 -9.91 6.29 14.17
CA ALA A 314 -10.45 5.11 14.85
C ALA A 314 -11.11 5.48 16.20
N LEU A 315 -10.50 6.38 16.97
CA LEU A 315 -11.06 6.90 18.21
C LEU A 315 -12.30 7.82 17.96
N GLY A 316 -12.29 8.55 16.85
CA GLY A 316 -13.43 9.36 16.41
C GLY A 316 -14.65 8.50 16.07
N PHE A 317 -14.45 7.38 15.37
CA PHE A 317 -15.51 6.44 15.03
C PHE A 317 -16.09 5.71 16.25
N THR A 318 -15.31 5.51 17.32
CA THR A 318 -15.86 5.06 18.61
C THR A 318 -16.92 6.04 19.13
N LYS A 319 -16.62 7.35 19.13
CA LYS A 319 -17.60 8.35 19.57
C LYS A 319 -18.82 8.38 18.65
N LEU A 320 -18.61 8.19 17.35
CA LEU A 320 -19.69 8.13 16.38
C LEU A 320 -20.59 6.91 16.63
N ALA A 321 -19.99 5.74 16.89
CA ALA A 321 -20.69 4.50 17.20
C ALA A 321 -21.49 4.61 18.51
N ASN A 322 -20.92 5.23 19.55
CA ASN A 322 -21.62 5.48 20.81
C ASN A 322 -22.85 6.39 20.65
N ASN A 323 -22.81 7.35 19.71
CA ASN A 323 -23.91 8.29 19.48
C ASN A 323 -24.95 7.76 18.50
N TRP A 324 -24.55 7.06 17.45
CA TRP A 324 -25.41 6.64 16.34
C TRP A 324 -25.74 5.15 16.35
N GLY A 325 -24.97 4.35 17.11
CA GLY A 325 -24.92 2.90 17.08
C GLY A 325 -23.92 2.37 16.04
N THR A 326 -23.33 1.23 16.33
CA THR A 326 -22.26 0.56 15.55
C THR A 326 -22.62 0.41 14.08
N LYS A 327 -23.83 -0.09 13.78
CA LYS A 327 -24.32 -0.32 12.41
C LYS A 327 -24.37 0.96 11.58
N LYS A 328 -24.87 2.07 12.15
CA LYS A 328 -24.96 3.35 11.43
C LYS A 328 -23.58 3.96 11.22
N ALA A 329 -22.71 3.90 12.21
CA ALA A 329 -21.33 4.39 12.11
C ALA A 329 -20.54 3.62 11.05
N LEU A 330 -20.64 2.28 11.03
CA LEU A 330 -20.03 1.44 9.99
C LEU A 330 -20.61 1.78 8.61
N SER A 331 -21.93 1.91 8.48
CA SER A 331 -22.56 2.26 7.20
C SER A 331 -22.10 3.65 6.69
N ALA A 332 -21.88 4.61 7.58
CA ALA A 332 -21.33 5.92 7.23
C ALA A 332 -19.89 5.80 6.71
N SER A 333 -19.05 4.98 7.35
CA SER A 333 -17.70 4.69 6.86
C SER A 333 -17.73 4.03 5.48
N LEU A 334 -18.59 3.06 5.24
CA LEU A 334 -18.73 2.40 3.94
C LEU A 334 -19.22 3.37 2.85
N ALA A 335 -20.14 4.28 3.18
CA ALA A 335 -20.54 5.35 2.26
C ALA A 335 -19.36 6.29 1.93
N GLY A 336 -18.55 6.62 2.92
CA GLY A 336 -17.31 7.37 2.72
C GLY A 336 -16.34 6.66 1.77
N TRP A 337 -16.16 5.34 1.91
CA TRP A 337 -15.33 4.55 1.00
C TRP A 337 -15.84 4.58 -0.45
N VAL A 338 -17.15 4.49 -0.67
CA VAL A 338 -17.74 4.65 -2.01
C VAL A 338 -17.41 6.02 -2.59
N VAL A 339 -17.61 7.09 -1.81
CA VAL A 339 -17.28 8.46 -2.23
C VAL A 339 -15.78 8.59 -2.54
N LEU A 340 -14.91 7.98 -1.72
CA LEU A 340 -13.46 8.03 -1.93
C LEU A 340 -13.04 7.33 -3.23
N CYS A 341 -13.64 6.17 -3.55
CA CYS A 341 -13.39 5.48 -4.82
C CYS A 341 -13.83 6.32 -6.03
N PHE A 342 -14.97 7.01 -5.92
CA PHE A 342 -15.41 7.96 -6.95
C PHE A 342 -14.43 9.14 -7.08
N ALA A 343 -13.98 9.70 -5.95
CA ALA A 343 -13.02 10.80 -5.96
C ALA A 343 -11.67 10.36 -6.57
N ALA A 344 -11.23 9.13 -6.33
CA ALA A 344 -10.01 8.59 -6.93
C ALA A 344 -10.06 8.57 -8.46
N CYS A 345 -11.24 8.37 -9.05
CA CYS A 345 -11.41 8.44 -10.51
C CYS A 345 -11.25 9.86 -11.09
N ALA A 346 -11.35 10.90 -10.25
CA ALA A 346 -11.24 12.30 -10.66
C ALA A 346 -9.82 12.87 -10.52
N PHE A 347 -8.87 12.10 -10.00
CA PHE A 347 -7.50 12.55 -9.86
C PHE A 347 -6.74 12.44 -11.18
N ALA A 348 -5.96 13.47 -11.46
CA ALA A 348 -5.16 13.58 -12.66
C ALA A 348 -3.90 14.41 -12.40
N PRO A 349 -2.76 14.06 -12.99
CA PRO A 349 -1.61 14.95 -13.06
C PRO A 349 -2.00 16.26 -13.76
N LEU A 350 -1.33 17.34 -13.40
CA LEU A 350 -1.45 18.62 -14.10
C LEU A 350 -0.92 18.46 -15.52
N ALA A 351 -1.39 19.29 -16.44
CA ALA A 351 -0.83 19.35 -17.79
C ALA A 351 0.63 19.81 -17.73
N LEU A 352 1.42 19.41 -18.72
CA LEU A 352 2.81 19.85 -18.86
C LEU A 352 2.80 21.21 -19.56
N ASP A 353 2.99 22.28 -18.78
CA ASP A 353 2.93 23.66 -19.29
C ASP A 353 4.31 24.26 -19.56
N SER A 354 5.38 23.65 -19.06
CA SER A 354 6.76 24.16 -19.16
C SER A 354 7.74 23.06 -19.52
N HIS A 355 8.88 23.48 -20.10
CA HIS A 355 9.96 22.60 -20.53
C HIS A 355 10.45 21.68 -19.40
N ASP A 356 10.69 22.24 -18.24
CA ASP A 356 11.21 21.57 -17.03
C ASP A 356 10.27 20.53 -16.40
N GLN A 357 9.04 20.39 -16.90
CA GLN A 357 8.06 19.41 -16.41
C GLN A 357 8.10 18.10 -17.20
N HIS A 358 8.75 18.06 -18.36
CA HIS A 358 8.85 16.86 -19.17
C HIS A 358 9.89 15.87 -18.65
N ASP A 359 9.77 14.61 -19.00
CA ASP A 359 10.67 13.54 -18.51
C ASP A 359 12.05 13.61 -19.14
N VAL A 360 12.13 13.92 -20.42
CA VAL A 360 13.38 14.07 -21.18
C VAL A 360 13.47 15.50 -21.71
N LEU A 361 14.56 16.16 -21.35
CA LEU A 361 14.82 17.53 -21.70
C LEU A 361 15.93 17.59 -22.74
N PHE A 362 15.71 18.33 -23.81
CA PHE A 362 16.73 18.63 -24.80
C PHE A 362 16.99 20.13 -24.77
N GLU A 363 18.21 20.50 -24.43
CA GLU A 363 18.62 21.90 -24.43
C GLU A 363 19.67 22.15 -25.49
N TRP A 364 19.66 23.34 -26.03
CA TRP A 364 20.59 23.75 -27.05
C TRP A 364 21.98 23.98 -26.44
N ASP A 365 23.01 23.53 -27.15
CA ASP A 365 24.42 23.66 -26.91
C ASP A 365 25.01 24.42 -28.10
N SER A 366 25.24 25.71 -27.91
CA SER A 366 25.55 26.63 -29.00
C SER A 366 26.95 26.45 -29.54
N ASP A 367 27.91 26.14 -28.70
CA ASP A 367 29.30 26.00 -29.07
C ASP A 367 29.70 24.55 -29.41
N GLY A 368 28.87 23.59 -29.03
CA GLY A 368 29.01 22.19 -29.33
C GLY A 368 30.05 21.49 -28.44
N ASP A 369 30.31 21.99 -27.25
CA ASP A 369 31.24 21.39 -26.30
C ASP A 369 30.63 20.23 -25.50
N GLY A 370 29.28 20.12 -25.44
CA GLY A 370 28.54 19.10 -24.77
C GLY A 370 27.88 19.57 -23.46
N ILE A 371 27.95 20.86 -23.16
CA ILE A 371 27.27 21.51 -22.05
C ILE A 371 26.14 22.34 -22.65
N ALA A 372 24.94 22.22 -22.09
CA ALA A 372 23.79 23.02 -22.55
C ALA A 372 23.98 24.48 -22.15
N ASP A 373 23.51 25.41 -23.00
CA ASP A 373 23.62 26.87 -22.78
C ASP A 373 23.13 27.33 -21.41
N SER A 374 22.17 26.60 -20.83
CA SER A 374 21.61 26.88 -19.49
C SER A 374 22.57 26.56 -18.33
N TYR A 375 23.58 25.70 -18.57
CA TYR A 375 24.57 25.25 -17.59
C TYR A 375 25.99 25.68 -17.96
N ASP A 376 26.17 26.39 -19.05
CA ASP A 376 27.43 26.79 -19.58
C ASP A 376 27.83 28.21 -19.14
N ASP A 377 29.02 28.34 -18.59
CA ASP A 377 29.61 29.62 -18.21
C ASP A 377 30.24 30.37 -19.40
N ASP A 378 30.43 29.71 -20.57
CA ASP A 378 31.03 30.23 -21.81
C ASP A 378 30.23 29.73 -23.02
N VAL A 379 28.99 30.20 -23.16
CA VAL A 379 27.96 29.68 -24.10
C VAL A 379 28.39 29.72 -25.57
N ASP A 380 29.18 30.70 -25.97
CA ASP A 380 29.64 30.84 -27.35
C ASP A 380 31.03 30.21 -27.58
N GLY A 381 31.67 29.72 -26.49
CA GLY A 381 32.94 28.98 -26.51
C GLY A 381 34.14 29.84 -26.89
N ASP A 382 34.14 31.15 -26.61
CA ASP A 382 35.17 32.09 -26.97
C ASP A 382 36.27 32.25 -25.89
N TRP A 383 36.18 31.44 -24.79
CA TRP A 383 37.07 31.41 -23.61
C TRP A 383 36.84 32.51 -22.59
N PHE A 384 35.81 33.32 -22.72
CA PHE A 384 35.41 34.30 -21.73
C PHE A 384 34.09 33.89 -21.08
N ASP A 385 34.05 33.95 -19.75
CA ASP A 385 32.83 33.62 -19.01
C ASP A 385 31.72 34.61 -19.36
N ASN A 386 30.48 34.14 -19.54
CA ASN A 386 29.29 34.95 -19.83
C ASN A 386 29.16 36.16 -18.88
N ALA A 387 29.44 35.97 -17.58
CA ALA A 387 29.38 37.03 -16.58
C ALA A 387 30.47 38.11 -16.85
N TYR A 388 31.64 37.71 -17.32
CA TYR A 388 32.71 38.64 -17.65
C TYR A 388 32.38 39.40 -18.93
N GLU A 389 31.80 38.78 -19.92
CA GLU A 389 31.38 39.41 -21.18
C GLU A 389 30.29 40.47 -20.93
N ILE A 390 29.28 40.12 -20.14
CA ILE A 390 28.26 41.07 -19.73
C ILE A 390 28.86 42.32 -19.03
N GLU A 391 29.89 42.11 -18.17
CA GLU A 391 30.60 43.21 -17.52
C GLU A 391 31.39 44.08 -18.51
N MET A 392 31.96 43.45 -19.53
CA MET A 392 32.75 44.13 -20.60
C MET A 392 31.83 44.76 -21.66
N GLY A 393 30.56 44.37 -21.71
CA GLY A 393 29.57 44.88 -22.65
C GLY A 393 29.60 44.19 -24.02
N THR A 394 30.08 42.96 -24.07
CA THR A 394 30.04 42.06 -25.21
C THR A 394 28.83 41.11 -25.07
N ASP A 395 28.48 40.43 -26.16
CA ASP A 395 27.33 39.50 -26.22
C ASP A 395 27.78 38.05 -25.95
N PRO A 396 27.42 37.43 -24.81
CA PRO A 396 27.79 36.06 -24.47
C PRO A 396 27.27 34.97 -25.42
N LEU A 397 26.52 35.34 -26.42
CA LEU A 397 25.95 34.41 -27.43
C LEU A 397 26.61 34.60 -28.81
N ASP A 398 27.52 35.54 -28.98
CA ASP A 398 28.16 35.87 -30.25
C ASP A 398 29.71 35.91 -30.11
N TYR A 399 30.36 34.76 -30.31
CA TYR A 399 31.81 34.64 -30.29
C TYR A 399 32.56 35.64 -31.17
N MET A 400 31.88 36.36 -32.05
CA MET A 400 32.43 37.42 -32.86
C MET A 400 32.51 38.77 -32.13
N ASP A 401 31.75 38.93 -31.05
CA ASP A 401 31.69 40.14 -30.18
C ASP A 401 32.42 39.90 -28.86
N SER A 402 33.60 39.28 -28.91
CA SER A 402 34.36 38.91 -27.72
C SER A 402 35.15 40.07 -27.10
N PRO A 403 35.42 40.03 -25.78
CA PRO A 403 36.19 41.07 -25.07
C PRO A 403 37.62 41.23 -25.58
N SER A 404 38.18 40.24 -26.29
CA SER A 404 39.51 40.28 -26.86
C SER A 404 39.54 39.57 -28.22
N PRO A 405 40.38 40.01 -29.19
CA PRO A 405 40.48 39.38 -30.53
C PRO A 405 40.84 37.91 -30.44
N LEU A 406 40.05 37.06 -31.04
CA LEU A 406 40.23 35.61 -31.08
C LEU A 406 41.23 35.19 -32.15
N PRO A 407 41.98 34.06 -31.98
CA PRO A 407 42.88 33.52 -32.99
C PRO A 407 42.14 33.12 -34.27
N GLN A 408 42.67 33.50 -35.44
CA GLN A 408 42.02 33.17 -36.72
C GLN A 408 41.88 31.65 -36.97
N THR A 409 42.79 30.85 -36.43
CA THR A 409 42.69 29.37 -36.50
C THR A 409 41.53 28.85 -35.72
N TRP A 410 41.25 29.38 -34.55
CA TRP A 410 40.12 29.02 -33.71
C TRP A 410 38.80 29.48 -34.37
N LEU A 411 38.75 30.71 -34.89
CA LEU A 411 37.60 31.20 -35.65
C LEU A 411 37.20 30.31 -36.83
N GLN A 412 38.22 29.73 -37.54
CA GLN A 412 37.93 28.80 -38.63
C GLN A 412 37.42 27.45 -38.15
N GLU A 413 37.88 26.97 -37.01
CA GLU A 413 37.40 25.75 -36.38
C GLU A 413 35.96 25.96 -35.85
N ARG A 414 35.71 27.07 -35.18
CA ARG A 414 34.41 27.42 -34.60
C ARG A 414 33.34 27.61 -35.68
N LEU A 415 33.64 28.26 -36.78
CA LEU A 415 32.75 28.42 -37.95
C LEU A 415 32.34 27.06 -38.57
N ALA A 416 33.10 26.02 -38.36
CA ALA A 416 32.78 24.66 -38.82
C ALA A 416 32.00 23.84 -37.79
N THR A 417 31.92 24.33 -36.57
CA THR A 417 31.17 23.67 -35.49
C THR A 417 29.70 24.09 -35.58
N ALA A 418 28.82 23.15 -35.71
CA ALA A 418 27.36 23.38 -35.61
C ALA A 418 26.97 23.15 -34.15
N GLY A 419 26.06 23.96 -33.65
CA GLY A 419 25.45 23.69 -32.37
C GLY A 419 24.77 22.34 -32.35
N SER A 420 24.58 21.81 -31.16
CA SER A 420 23.98 20.49 -30.91
C SER A 420 22.91 20.59 -29.84
N TYR A 421 22.21 19.51 -29.61
CA TYR A 421 21.34 19.38 -28.44
C TYR A 421 21.97 18.48 -27.41
N VAL A 422 21.81 18.83 -26.16
CA VAL A 422 22.20 18.00 -25.03
C VAL A 422 20.91 17.49 -24.39
N ALA A 423 20.82 16.18 -24.27
CA ALA A 423 19.68 15.54 -23.65
C ALA A 423 20.02 15.13 -22.23
N TYR A 424 19.14 15.41 -21.31
CA TYR A 424 19.22 14.91 -19.95
C TYR A 424 17.85 14.52 -19.43
N MET A 425 17.84 13.61 -18.47
CA MET A 425 16.60 13.16 -17.86
C MET A 425 16.24 14.08 -16.70
N ASN A 426 14.98 14.50 -16.67
CA ASN A 426 14.50 15.31 -15.56
C ASN A 426 14.54 14.49 -14.26
N TRP A 427 14.91 15.14 -13.18
CA TRP A 427 14.88 14.58 -11.84
C TRP A 427 13.51 14.02 -11.43
N ASN A 428 12.41 14.54 -11.99
CA ASN A 428 11.05 14.04 -11.79
C ASN A 428 10.73 12.81 -12.63
N PHE A 429 11.68 12.34 -13.45
CA PHE A 429 11.53 11.14 -14.26
C PHE A 429 11.13 9.94 -13.39
N ASP A 430 10.09 9.23 -13.81
CA ASP A 430 9.49 8.16 -13.03
C ASP A 430 10.46 7.00 -12.80
N HIS A 431 10.96 6.89 -11.59
CA HIS A 431 11.81 5.81 -11.11
C HIS A 431 11.22 4.40 -11.33
N SER A 432 9.93 4.28 -11.62
CA SER A 432 9.29 2.99 -11.89
C SER A 432 9.86 2.30 -13.15
N ILE A 433 10.46 3.06 -14.04
CA ILE A 433 11.13 2.53 -15.24
C ILE A 433 12.55 2.12 -14.90
N ALA A 434 13.25 2.86 -14.09
CA ALA A 434 14.53 2.47 -13.54
C ALA A 434 14.47 1.13 -12.79
N GLN A 435 13.38 0.87 -12.07
CA GLN A 435 13.14 -0.41 -11.41
C GLN A 435 12.90 -1.59 -12.38
N LYS A 436 12.52 -1.33 -13.63
CA LYS A 436 12.40 -2.35 -14.67
C LYS A 436 13.70 -2.65 -15.41
N THR A 437 14.69 -1.80 -15.26
CA THR A 437 15.97 -1.85 -15.99
C THR A 437 17.15 -1.97 -15.04
N ASP A 438 17.17 -2.86 -14.09
CA ASP A 438 18.35 -3.30 -13.30
C ASP A 438 19.27 -2.17 -12.74
N PHE A 439 18.72 -0.99 -12.43
CA PHE A 439 19.45 0.08 -11.74
C PHE A 439 19.56 -0.25 -10.25
N SER A 440 20.17 -1.41 -9.96
CA SER A 440 20.16 -2.01 -8.63
C SER A 440 20.90 -1.19 -7.56
N ASP A 441 21.82 -0.30 -7.95
CA ASP A 441 22.66 0.46 -7.02
C ASP A 441 22.37 1.96 -7.03
N GLY A 442 21.38 2.42 -7.78
CA GLY A 442 21.22 3.83 -8.07
C GLY A 442 22.29 4.36 -9.02
N GLU A 443 23.11 3.51 -9.61
CA GLU A 443 24.05 3.86 -10.67
C GLU A 443 23.46 3.49 -12.03
N PHE A 444 23.61 4.41 -12.97
CA PHE A 444 23.15 4.25 -14.35
C PHE A 444 24.11 3.34 -15.12
N ASN A 445 23.56 2.31 -15.77
CA ASN A 445 24.34 1.48 -16.68
C ASN A 445 24.23 2.05 -18.10
N GLU A 446 25.29 2.68 -18.58
CA GLU A 446 25.37 3.29 -19.91
C GLU A 446 24.96 2.33 -21.03
N GLN A 447 25.34 1.05 -20.94
CA GLN A 447 25.02 0.04 -21.95
C GLN A 447 23.53 -0.33 -21.97
N GLU A 448 22.88 -0.37 -20.82
CA GLU A 448 21.45 -0.66 -20.72
C GLU A 448 20.63 0.52 -21.18
N TRP A 449 21.01 1.75 -20.81
CA TRP A 449 20.38 2.95 -21.32
C TRP A 449 20.51 3.06 -22.84
N ALA A 450 21.71 2.85 -23.37
CA ALA A 450 21.95 2.80 -24.81
C ALA A 450 21.17 1.67 -25.50
N SER A 451 21.02 0.51 -24.86
CA SER A 451 20.20 -0.58 -25.40
C SER A 451 18.71 -0.23 -25.41
N MET A 452 18.21 0.42 -24.38
CA MET A 452 16.82 0.81 -24.26
C MET A 452 16.43 1.91 -25.25
N TYR A 453 17.37 2.84 -25.52
CA TYR A 453 17.15 3.99 -26.43
C TYR A 453 17.89 3.89 -27.77
N SER A 454 18.73 2.89 -28.00
CA SER A 454 19.55 2.74 -29.23
C SER A 454 18.73 2.57 -30.52
N GLY A 455 17.45 2.21 -30.41
CA GLY A 455 16.53 2.24 -31.55
C GLY A 455 15.90 3.62 -31.77
N ILE A 456 16.11 4.56 -30.86
CA ILE A 456 15.38 5.83 -30.78
C ILE A 456 16.35 7.00 -30.86
N LEU A 457 17.45 6.97 -30.08
CA LEU A 457 18.52 7.96 -30.13
C LEU A 457 19.84 7.27 -30.49
N PRO A 458 20.51 7.64 -31.58
CA PRO A 458 21.87 7.21 -31.83
C PRO A 458 22.78 7.98 -30.90
N VAL A 459 23.09 7.34 -29.77
CA VAL A 459 23.96 7.88 -28.76
C VAL A 459 25.38 7.44 -29.07
N GLU A 460 26.31 8.37 -29.30
CA GLU A 460 27.71 8.08 -29.29
C GLU A 460 28.17 7.90 -27.83
N ILE A 461 28.39 6.64 -27.43
CA ILE A 461 28.90 6.30 -26.10
C ILE A 461 30.43 6.31 -26.11
N GLY A 462 31.05 7.15 -25.32
CA GLY A 462 32.51 7.19 -25.13
C GLY A 462 32.94 8.27 -24.15
N GLU A 463 34.15 8.14 -23.60
CA GLU A 463 34.73 9.07 -22.60
C GLU A 463 34.75 10.56 -23.04
N LYS A 464 34.40 10.86 -24.30
CA LYS A 464 34.32 12.21 -24.87
C LYS A 464 33.03 12.46 -25.63
N SER A 465 32.05 11.57 -25.52
CA SER A 465 30.84 11.62 -26.32
C SER A 465 29.68 12.42 -25.67
N GLY A 466 29.95 13.05 -24.53
CA GLY A 466 28.91 13.83 -23.84
C GLY A 466 27.92 13.00 -23.03
N ILE A 467 28.22 11.73 -22.76
CA ILE A 467 27.49 10.96 -21.76
C ILE A 467 28.27 11.03 -20.47
N TYR A 468 27.63 11.49 -19.43
CA TYR A 468 28.17 11.55 -18.07
C TYR A 468 27.58 10.41 -17.24
N ASP A 469 28.38 9.91 -16.28
CA ASP A 469 27.93 8.87 -15.34
C ASP A 469 26.65 9.29 -14.62
N TRP A 470 25.58 8.50 -14.78
CA TRP A 470 24.34 8.77 -14.10
C TRP A 470 24.34 8.15 -12.70
N LYS A 471 24.28 8.98 -11.67
CA LYS A 471 24.05 8.54 -10.29
C LYS A 471 22.69 9.00 -9.81
N TRP A 472 21.78 8.09 -9.58
CA TRP A 472 20.54 8.38 -8.90
C TRP A 472 20.84 8.99 -7.54
N GLY A 473 20.36 10.19 -7.27
CA GLY A 473 20.65 10.91 -6.05
C GLY A 473 21.93 11.75 -6.08
N SER A 474 22.60 11.88 -7.25
CA SER A 474 23.57 12.95 -7.45
C SER A 474 22.87 14.32 -7.38
N SER A 475 23.59 15.34 -6.94
CA SER A 475 23.07 16.69 -6.79
C SER A 475 22.70 17.29 -8.15
N GLU A 476 21.91 18.38 -8.12
CA GLU A 476 21.62 19.23 -9.29
C GLU A 476 22.89 19.72 -10.04
N ASP A 477 24.05 19.55 -9.43
CA ASP A 477 25.33 20.02 -9.94
C ASP A 477 26.01 19.04 -10.93
N ASP A 478 25.42 17.90 -11.26
CA ASP A 478 26.00 16.92 -12.19
C ASP A 478 24.89 16.25 -13.03
N PRO A 479 24.29 16.98 -13.98
CA PRO A 479 23.26 16.45 -14.86
C PRO A 479 23.87 15.46 -15.86
N HIS A 480 23.16 14.37 -16.11
CA HIS A 480 23.59 13.34 -17.04
C HIS A 480 23.13 13.69 -18.45
N MET A 481 24.08 14.03 -19.31
CA MET A 481 23.80 14.60 -20.61
C MET A 481 24.21 13.67 -21.74
N VAL A 482 23.40 13.64 -22.78
CA VAL A 482 23.67 12.93 -24.03
C VAL A 482 23.62 13.92 -25.18
N LYS A 483 24.76 14.05 -25.91
CA LYS A 483 24.86 14.97 -27.03
C LYS A 483 24.14 14.41 -28.27
N VAL A 484 23.25 15.20 -28.86
CA VAL A 484 22.52 14.87 -30.09
C VAL A 484 22.88 15.84 -31.20
N ASN A 485 23.66 15.34 -32.18
CA ASN A 485 24.18 16.16 -33.27
C ASN A 485 23.27 16.25 -34.50
N ASP A 486 22.26 15.39 -34.60
CA ASP A 486 21.38 15.32 -35.78
C ASP A 486 19.96 15.72 -35.45
N GLN A 487 19.53 16.90 -35.90
CA GLN A 487 18.20 17.44 -35.70
C GLN A 487 17.11 16.55 -36.29
N ALA A 488 17.36 15.85 -37.39
CA ALA A 488 16.38 14.95 -37.98
C ALA A 488 16.14 13.73 -37.07
N GLN A 489 17.19 13.22 -36.45
CA GLN A 489 17.09 12.13 -35.48
C GLN A 489 16.36 12.57 -34.20
N LEU A 490 16.56 13.81 -33.74
CA LEU A 490 15.78 14.36 -32.63
C LEU A 490 14.29 14.48 -32.97
N GLN A 491 13.95 14.90 -34.20
CA GLN A 491 12.54 14.93 -34.66
C GLN A 491 11.94 13.53 -34.72
N ASP A 492 12.67 12.54 -35.23
CA ASP A 492 12.23 11.14 -35.27
C ASP A 492 12.04 10.58 -33.84
N PHE A 493 12.93 10.96 -32.91
CA PHE A 493 12.80 10.60 -31.51
C PHE A 493 11.53 11.20 -30.89
N LEU A 494 11.31 12.50 -31.03
CA LEU A 494 10.08 13.16 -30.53
C LEU A 494 8.82 12.51 -31.10
N ALA A 495 8.85 12.11 -32.38
CA ALA A 495 7.72 11.40 -32.97
C ALA A 495 7.52 10.01 -32.36
N SER A 496 8.60 9.30 -32.02
CA SER A 496 8.53 7.96 -31.41
C SER A 496 8.06 7.98 -29.96
N ILE A 497 8.20 9.08 -29.23
CA ILE A 497 7.67 9.30 -27.89
C ILE A 497 6.16 9.09 -27.86
N GLY A 498 5.45 9.42 -28.96
CA GLY A 498 3.99 9.29 -29.04
C GLY A 498 3.43 7.92 -28.66
N ASP A 499 4.20 6.84 -28.89
CA ASP A 499 3.79 5.45 -28.60
C ASP A 499 4.33 4.95 -27.24
N THR A 500 4.79 5.83 -26.36
CA THR A 500 5.42 5.49 -25.08
C THR A 500 4.66 6.08 -23.89
N ARG A 501 5.19 5.85 -22.68
CA ARG A 501 4.73 6.53 -21.46
C ARG A 501 5.55 7.77 -21.10
N PHE A 502 6.44 8.24 -21.96
CA PHE A 502 7.34 9.36 -21.71
C PHE A 502 6.84 10.66 -22.29
N SER A 503 7.42 11.75 -21.82
CA SER A 503 7.33 13.07 -22.41
C SER A 503 8.71 13.63 -22.68
N ALA A 504 8.84 14.41 -23.75
CA ALA A 504 10.07 15.09 -24.09
C ALA A 504 9.78 16.52 -24.55
N SER A 505 10.69 17.42 -24.25
CA SER A 505 10.62 18.82 -24.64
C SER A 505 11.98 19.36 -25.06
N VAL A 506 12.00 20.32 -25.98
CA VAL A 506 13.19 20.95 -26.52
C VAL A 506 13.18 22.44 -26.18
N SER A 507 14.30 22.94 -25.67
CA SER A 507 14.52 24.36 -25.38
C SER A 507 15.71 24.88 -26.17
N GLY A 508 15.53 25.99 -26.86
CA GLY A 508 16.55 26.63 -27.68
C GLY A 508 16.79 25.98 -29.04
N GLY A 509 17.62 26.64 -29.85
CA GLY A 509 18.00 26.17 -31.16
C GLY A 509 16.88 26.08 -32.19
N PRO A 510 17.09 25.36 -33.31
CA PRO A 510 16.13 25.28 -34.42
C PRO A 510 14.83 24.51 -34.10
N LEU A 511 14.80 23.72 -33.02
CA LEU A 511 13.63 22.94 -32.61
C LEU A 511 13.00 23.48 -31.31
N ASP A 512 13.32 24.72 -30.96
CA ASP A 512 12.77 25.37 -29.77
C ASP A 512 11.24 25.21 -29.66
N GLU A 513 10.76 25.08 -28.43
CA GLU A 513 9.33 24.84 -28.10
C GLU A 513 8.73 23.52 -28.65
N SER A 514 9.54 22.66 -29.27
CA SER A 514 9.05 21.35 -29.71
C SER A 514 8.87 20.44 -28.50
N SER A 515 7.73 19.75 -28.42
CA SER A 515 7.48 18.78 -27.36
C SER A 515 6.66 17.59 -27.86
N SER A 516 6.73 16.48 -27.15
CA SER A 516 5.92 15.29 -27.41
C SER A 516 5.55 14.63 -26.07
N VAL A 517 4.31 14.18 -25.97
CA VAL A 517 3.80 13.46 -24.79
C VAL A 517 3.22 12.14 -25.27
N GLY A 518 3.71 11.05 -24.72
CA GLY A 518 3.28 9.71 -25.12
C GLY A 518 1.85 9.39 -24.69
N ILE A 519 1.23 8.47 -25.44
CA ILE A 519 -0.17 8.07 -25.20
C ILE A 519 -0.37 7.43 -23.82
N ASP A 520 0.66 6.73 -23.32
CA ASP A 520 0.63 6.09 -22.00
C ASP A 520 1.23 6.98 -20.89
N HIS A 521 1.55 8.24 -21.19
CA HIS A 521 2.04 9.17 -20.18
C HIS A 521 0.94 9.52 -19.16
N PRO A 522 1.25 9.63 -17.84
CA PRO A 522 0.25 9.91 -16.80
C PRO A 522 -0.60 11.17 -17.03
N THR A 523 -0.05 12.21 -17.69
CA THR A 523 -0.78 13.45 -18.00
C THR A 523 -1.73 13.27 -19.20
N ASN A 524 -1.52 12.24 -20.02
CA ASN A 524 -2.43 11.86 -21.07
C ASN A 524 -3.53 10.97 -20.47
N LEU A 525 -4.71 11.52 -20.29
CA LEU A 525 -5.80 10.88 -19.54
C LEU A 525 -6.51 9.78 -20.31
N GLY A 526 -6.21 9.62 -21.62
CA GLY A 526 -6.80 8.60 -22.47
C GLY A 526 -8.22 8.93 -22.94
N ASP A 527 -8.79 7.98 -23.72
CA ASP A 527 -10.15 8.09 -24.30
C ASP A 527 -11.12 7.07 -23.68
N GLY A 528 -10.87 6.64 -22.45
CA GLY A 528 -11.73 5.69 -21.75
C GLY A 528 -13.10 6.26 -21.43
N PRO A 529 -14.10 5.40 -21.16
CA PRO A 529 -15.49 5.83 -20.99
C PRO A 529 -15.75 6.77 -19.81
N ILE A 530 -14.83 6.88 -18.87
CA ILE A 530 -14.93 7.76 -17.70
C ILE A 530 -13.80 8.78 -17.60
N ASP A 531 -12.90 8.84 -18.60
CA ASP A 531 -11.71 9.70 -18.54
C ASP A 531 -12.05 11.19 -18.70
N VAL A 532 -13.22 11.51 -19.21
CA VAL A 532 -13.79 12.86 -19.18
C VAL A 532 -13.93 13.43 -17.75
N ILE A 533 -14.01 12.58 -16.72
CA ILE A 533 -14.14 13.02 -15.33
C ILE A 533 -12.84 13.65 -14.83
N PRO A 534 -11.68 12.94 -14.85
CA PRO A 534 -10.41 13.53 -14.42
C PRO A 534 -9.99 14.71 -15.29
N GLU A 535 -10.26 14.70 -16.59
CA GLU A 535 -10.00 15.82 -17.48
C GLU A 535 -10.76 17.07 -17.04
N THR A 536 -12.08 16.96 -16.87
CA THR A 536 -12.92 18.09 -16.40
C THR A 536 -12.50 18.58 -15.00
N VAL A 537 -12.16 17.67 -14.09
CA VAL A 537 -11.78 18.05 -12.73
C VAL A 537 -10.37 18.65 -12.69
N ARG A 538 -9.46 18.19 -13.56
CA ARG A 538 -8.15 18.83 -13.74
C ARG A 538 -8.31 20.29 -14.08
N ASP A 539 -9.04 20.60 -15.13
CA ASP A 539 -9.20 21.97 -15.66
C ASP A 539 -9.91 22.91 -14.68
N ILE A 540 -10.90 22.40 -13.92
CA ILE A 540 -11.73 23.22 -13.04
C ILE A 540 -11.16 23.32 -11.61
N VAL A 541 -10.47 22.29 -11.14
CA VAL A 541 -10.06 22.17 -9.74
C VAL A 541 -8.55 22.11 -9.57
N TRP A 542 -7.89 21.13 -10.24
CA TRP A 542 -6.50 20.83 -9.93
C TRP A 542 -5.54 21.88 -10.45
N GLU A 543 -5.67 22.30 -11.69
CA GLU A 543 -4.85 23.35 -12.29
C GLU A 543 -5.06 24.73 -11.63
N PRO A 544 -6.31 25.23 -11.47
CA PRO A 544 -6.51 26.53 -10.81
C PRO A 544 -6.02 26.59 -9.36
N LEU A 545 -5.94 25.45 -8.67
CA LEU A 545 -5.44 25.36 -7.30
C LEU A 545 -3.94 25.03 -7.22
N GLY A 546 -3.30 24.70 -8.34
CA GLY A 546 -1.90 24.27 -8.39
C GLY A 546 -1.65 22.99 -7.58
N LEU A 547 -2.64 22.09 -7.48
CA LEU A 547 -2.53 20.87 -6.68
C LEU A 547 -1.84 19.79 -7.49
N THR A 548 -0.55 19.59 -7.24
CA THR A 548 0.24 18.52 -7.84
C THR A 548 -0.35 17.14 -7.54
N VAL A 549 -0.05 16.16 -8.37
CA VAL A 549 -0.56 14.79 -8.21
C VAL A 549 -0.17 14.17 -6.87
N GLY A 550 1.04 14.44 -6.37
CA GLY A 550 1.47 14.00 -5.05
C GLY A 550 0.60 14.54 -3.92
N LEU A 551 0.20 15.83 -3.98
CA LEU A 551 -0.73 16.42 -3.01
C LEU A 551 -2.13 15.84 -3.14
N GLN A 552 -2.63 15.63 -4.37
CA GLN A 552 -3.91 14.96 -4.61
C GLN A 552 -3.90 13.55 -4.00
N PHE A 553 -2.84 12.78 -4.25
CA PHE A 553 -2.68 11.43 -3.73
C PHE A 553 -2.56 11.41 -2.19
N LEU A 554 -1.86 12.36 -1.61
CA LEU A 554 -1.80 12.56 -0.15
C LEU A 554 -3.19 12.82 0.45
N LEU A 555 -4.01 13.65 -0.20
CA LEU A 555 -5.40 13.91 0.24
C LEU A 555 -6.24 12.64 0.16
N LEU A 556 -6.11 11.85 -0.91
CA LEU A 556 -6.75 10.54 -1.04
C LEU A 556 -6.32 9.61 0.09
N GLY A 557 -5.02 9.52 0.37
CA GLY A 557 -4.47 8.74 1.47
C GLY A 557 -5.00 9.17 2.84
N CYS A 558 -5.10 10.47 3.10
CA CYS A 558 -5.73 10.98 4.33
C CYS A 558 -7.20 10.58 4.44
N GLY A 559 -7.95 10.63 3.32
CA GLY A 559 -9.31 10.13 3.23
C GLY A 559 -9.40 8.63 3.55
N MET A 560 -8.50 7.82 2.96
CA MET A 560 -8.38 6.39 3.26
C MET A 560 -8.09 6.16 4.75
N GLY A 561 -7.11 6.85 5.33
CA GLY A 561 -6.77 6.77 6.75
C GLY A 561 -7.97 7.06 7.65
N THR A 562 -8.74 8.11 7.30
CA THR A 562 -9.97 8.45 8.02
C THR A 562 -10.97 7.29 8.03
N LEU A 563 -11.18 6.63 6.91
CA LEU A 563 -12.19 5.58 6.77
C LEU A 563 -11.71 4.21 7.27
N LEU A 564 -10.40 3.90 7.13
CA LEU A 564 -9.81 2.66 7.63
C LEU A 564 -10.02 2.49 9.14
N GLY A 565 -9.75 3.54 9.92
CA GLY A 565 -9.92 3.53 11.37
C GLY A 565 -11.33 3.15 11.79
N GLY A 566 -12.35 3.62 11.05
CA GLY A 566 -13.76 3.32 11.33
C GLY A 566 -14.21 1.96 10.81
N SER A 567 -13.87 1.63 9.55
CA SER A 567 -14.41 0.43 8.89
C SER A 567 -13.91 -0.86 9.52
N GLN A 568 -12.61 -1.00 9.76
CA GLN A 568 -12.03 -2.26 10.27
C GLN A 568 -12.38 -2.51 11.73
N GLY A 569 -12.27 -1.49 12.57
CA GLY A 569 -12.58 -1.61 14.00
C GLY A 569 -14.04 -1.89 14.27
N LEU A 570 -14.96 -1.15 13.63
CA LEU A 570 -16.40 -1.36 13.79
C LEU A 570 -16.88 -2.65 13.12
N ALA A 571 -16.28 -3.08 11.99
CA ALA A 571 -16.62 -4.36 11.38
C ALA A 571 -16.28 -5.54 12.31
N ARG A 572 -15.10 -5.52 12.93
CA ARG A 572 -14.69 -6.54 13.91
C ARG A 572 -15.58 -6.52 15.16
N SER A 573 -15.88 -5.34 15.69
CA SER A 573 -16.73 -5.17 16.86
C SER A 573 -18.15 -5.66 16.58
N MET A 574 -18.77 -5.20 15.50
CA MET A 574 -20.12 -5.59 15.13
C MET A 574 -20.26 -7.10 14.93
N PHE A 575 -19.25 -7.74 14.34
CA PHE A 575 -19.19 -9.19 14.26
C PHE A 575 -19.14 -9.82 15.65
N GLY A 576 -18.24 -9.34 16.52
CA GLY A 576 -18.05 -9.84 17.88
C GLY A 576 -19.33 -9.77 18.73
N GLN A 577 -20.13 -8.71 18.57
CA GLN A 577 -21.40 -8.52 19.27
C GLN A 577 -22.49 -9.55 18.91
N MET A 578 -22.37 -10.18 17.73
CA MET A 578 -23.33 -11.18 17.23
C MET A 578 -22.81 -12.63 17.32
N VAL A 579 -21.59 -12.83 17.85
CA VAL A 579 -20.96 -14.14 17.96
C VAL A 579 -21.15 -14.71 19.36
N PRO A 580 -21.58 -15.99 19.48
CA PRO A 580 -21.58 -16.65 20.78
C PRO A 580 -20.16 -16.74 21.38
N GLU A 581 -19.99 -16.35 22.64
CA GLU A 581 -18.70 -16.42 23.33
C GLU A 581 -18.13 -17.83 23.39
N THR A 582 -19.01 -18.79 23.63
CA THR A 582 -18.65 -20.21 23.72
C THR A 582 -18.14 -20.80 22.40
N ARG A 583 -18.33 -20.08 21.28
CA ARG A 583 -17.88 -20.47 19.93
C ARG A 583 -17.13 -19.35 19.21
N SER A 584 -16.55 -18.42 19.97
CA SER A 584 -15.93 -17.22 19.42
C SER A 584 -14.79 -17.52 18.44
N ALA A 585 -13.90 -18.48 18.73
CA ALA A 585 -12.78 -18.80 17.87
C ALA A 585 -13.22 -19.50 16.57
N GLU A 586 -14.25 -20.33 16.61
CA GLU A 586 -14.86 -20.94 15.43
C GLU A 586 -15.40 -19.86 14.48
N PHE A 587 -16.24 -18.95 14.99
CA PHE A 587 -16.84 -17.90 14.16
C PHE A 587 -15.81 -16.86 13.70
N PHE A 588 -14.85 -16.46 14.50
CA PHE A 588 -13.74 -15.62 14.05
C PHE A 588 -12.80 -16.33 13.05
N GLY A 589 -12.75 -17.66 13.08
CA GLY A 589 -12.17 -18.47 12.03
C GLY A 589 -12.88 -18.28 10.69
N PHE A 590 -14.21 -18.29 10.67
CA PHE A 590 -15.02 -17.97 9.48
C PHE A 590 -14.83 -16.51 9.04
N PHE A 591 -14.84 -15.57 9.98
CA PHE A 591 -14.60 -14.15 9.68
C PHE A 591 -13.26 -13.95 8.98
N GLY A 592 -12.21 -14.60 9.49
CA GLY A 592 -10.88 -14.60 8.87
C GLY A 592 -10.88 -15.26 7.49
N PHE A 593 -11.57 -16.40 7.33
CA PHE A 593 -11.73 -17.08 6.04
C PHE A 593 -12.39 -16.16 5.00
N PHE A 594 -13.55 -15.60 5.32
CA PHE A 594 -14.27 -14.70 4.41
C PHE A 594 -13.43 -13.47 4.06
N GLY A 595 -12.74 -12.86 5.03
CA GLY A 595 -11.87 -11.70 4.79
C GLY A 595 -10.66 -12.02 3.89
N LYS A 596 -10.15 -13.25 3.92
CA LYS A 596 -9.00 -13.66 3.08
C LYS A 596 -9.44 -14.10 1.68
N VAL A 597 -10.56 -14.80 1.56
CA VAL A 597 -11.11 -15.16 0.24
C VAL A 597 -11.60 -13.91 -0.50
N ALA A 598 -12.18 -12.96 0.21
CA ALA A 598 -12.57 -11.67 -0.32
C ALA A 598 -11.37 -10.94 -0.97
N ALA A 599 -10.22 -10.89 -0.32
CA ALA A 599 -9.03 -10.22 -0.85
C ALA A 599 -8.51 -10.75 -2.20
N PHE A 600 -9.16 -11.74 -2.79
CA PHE A 600 -8.80 -12.31 -4.09
C PHE A 600 -9.71 -11.83 -5.23
N ILE A 601 -11.00 -11.61 -4.98
CA ILE A 601 -11.99 -11.30 -6.02
C ILE A 601 -11.84 -9.87 -6.53
N GLY A 602 -11.67 -8.91 -5.64
CA GLY A 602 -11.52 -7.49 -5.99
C GLY A 602 -10.32 -7.22 -6.89
N PRO A 603 -9.10 -7.67 -6.55
CA PRO A 603 -7.94 -7.50 -7.45
C PRO A 603 -8.13 -8.18 -8.81
N LEU A 604 -8.77 -9.35 -8.87
CA LEU A 604 -9.05 -10.04 -10.13
C LEU A 604 -10.04 -9.24 -10.99
N LEU A 605 -11.09 -8.71 -10.38
CA LEU A 605 -12.08 -7.85 -11.04
C LEU A 605 -11.42 -6.56 -11.55
N TYR A 606 -10.61 -5.91 -10.70
CA TYR A 606 -9.84 -4.73 -11.08
C TYR A 606 -8.94 -5.01 -12.28
N ALA A 607 -8.11 -6.04 -12.22
CA ALA A 607 -7.18 -6.39 -13.30
C ALA A 607 -7.92 -6.67 -14.63
N THR A 608 -9.02 -7.43 -14.57
CA THR A 608 -9.81 -7.75 -15.77
C THR A 608 -10.40 -6.49 -16.41
N LEU A 609 -10.96 -5.61 -15.60
CA LEU A 609 -11.60 -4.38 -16.11
C LEU A 609 -10.58 -3.32 -16.53
N THR A 610 -9.43 -3.28 -15.88
CA THR A 610 -8.29 -2.44 -16.28
C THR A 610 -7.84 -2.78 -17.69
N VAL A 611 -7.67 -4.06 -18.01
CA VAL A 611 -7.28 -4.52 -19.36
C VAL A 611 -8.35 -4.21 -20.42
N MET A 612 -9.63 -4.26 -20.04
CA MET A 612 -10.73 -4.06 -20.99
C MET A 612 -11.12 -2.59 -21.20
N TYR A 613 -11.02 -1.77 -20.17
CA TYR A 613 -11.64 -0.44 -20.15
C TYR A 613 -10.78 0.65 -19.47
N GLY A 614 -9.56 0.32 -19.04
CA GLY A 614 -8.67 1.23 -18.35
C GLY A 614 -8.76 1.16 -16.81
N SER A 615 -7.71 1.61 -16.14
CA SER A 615 -7.52 1.46 -14.69
C SER A 615 -8.55 2.22 -13.85
N ARG A 616 -9.04 3.37 -14.34
CA ARG A 616 -10.09 4.15 -13.67
C ARG A 616 -11.43 3.41 -13.62
N VAL A 617 -11.77 2.67 -14.68
CA VAL A 617 -12.97 1.79 -14.68
C VAL A 617 -12.79 0.65 -13.66
N GLY A 618 -11.58 0.11 -13.54
CA GLY A 618 -11.25 -0.87 -12.51
C GLY A 618 -11.52 -0.33 -11.10
N VAL A 619 -11.02 0.86 -10.77
CA VAL A 619 -11.27 1.54 -9.48
C VAL A 619 -12.76 1.83 -9.26
N PHE A 620 -13.45 2.33 -10.29
CA PHE A 620 -14.90 2.55 -10.23
C PHE A 620 -15.66 1.28 -9.85
N CYS A 621 -15.31 0.15 -10.45
CA CYS A 621 -15.98 -1.13 -10.18
C CYS A 621 -15.72 -1.66 -8.76
N ILE A 622 -14.57 -1.34 -8.13
CA ILE A 622 -14.35 -1.65 -6.72
C ILE A 622 -15.40 -0.96 -5.84
N SER A 623 -15.80 0.27 -6.17
CA SER A 623 -16.86 0.97 -5.43
C SER A 623 -18.18 0.19 -5.41
N LEU A 624 -18.48 -0.57 -6.47
CA LEU A 624 -19.70 -1.40 -6.53
C LEU A 624 -19.66 -2.56 -5.54
N LEU A 625 -18.49 -3.16 -5.30
CA LEU A 625 -18.34 -4.20 -4.27
C LEU A 625 -18.67 -3.63 -2.88
N ILE A 626 -18.11 -2.46 -2.56
CA ILE A 626 -18.37 -1.78 -1.29
C ILE A 626 -19.84 -1.39 -1.20
N LEU A 627 -20.45 -0.91 -2.28
CA LEU A 627 -21.85 -0.52 -2.34
C LEU A 627 -22.79 -1.72 -2.12
N ILE A 628 -22.50 -2.88 -2.73
CA ILE A 628 -23.25 -4.13 -2.51
C ILE A 628 -23.18 -4.51 -1.03
N GLY A 629 -21.98 -4.53 -0.43
CA GLY A 629 -21.82 -4.81 0.99
C GLY A 629 -22.56 -3.83 1.88
N ALA A 630 -22.46 -2.52 1.59
CA ALA A 630 -23.18 -1.46 2.31
C ALA A 630 -24.72 -1.58 2.16
N TYR A 631 -25.21 -1.99 0.99
CA TYR A 631 -26.63 -2.27 0.79
C TYR A 631 -27.11 -3.47 1.62
N MET A 632 -26.34 -4.57 1.62
CA MET A 632 -26.65 -5.77 2.39
C MET A 632 -26.64 -5.50 3.90
N MET A 633 -25.86 -4.54 4.39
CA MET A 633 -25.87 -4.10 5.79
C MET A 633 -27.26 -3.64 6.25
N ARG A 634 -28.16 -3.19 5.35
CA ARG A 634 -29.53 -2.84 5.71
C ARG A 634 -30.33 -4.03 6.22
N MET A 635 -29.99 -5.24 5.74
CA MET A 635 -30.67 -6.50 6.10
C MET A 635 -30.17 -7.10 7.42
N VAL A 636 -29.09 -6.58 7.99
CA VAL A 636 -28.52 -7.06 9.25
C VAL A 636 -29.27 -6.44 10.42
N ASP A 637 -29.89 -7.26 11.25
CA ASP A 637 -30.47 -6.85 12.52
C ASP A 637 -29.56 -7.26 13.68
N VAL A 638 -28.85 -6.28 14.24
CA VAL A 638 -27.82 -6.53 15.27
C VAL A 638 -28.44 -7.12 16.54
N GLU A 639 -29.64 -6.66 16.91
CA GLU A 639 -30.32 -7.15 18.13
C GLU A 639 -30.78 -8.60 17.97
N ASP A 640 -31.27 -8.99 16.78
CA ASP A 640 -31.59 -10.38 16.47
C ASP A 640 -30.32 -11.26 16.51
N GLY A 641 -29.20 -10.75 15.98
CA GLY A 641 -27.90 -11.41 16.04
C GLY A 641 -27.39 -11.61 17.47
N ARG A 642 -27.47 -10.57 18.32
CA ARG A 642 -27.14 -10.63 19.75
C ARG A 642 -28.03 -11.63 20.50
N ALA A 643 -29.32 -11.61 20.23
CA ALA A 643 -30.27 -12.54 20.86
C ALA A 643 -29.94 -14.01 20.49
N ALA A 644 -29.62 -14.28 19.23
CA ALA A 644 -29.23 -15.62 18.78
C ALA A 644 -27.92 -16.09 19.44
N ALA A 645 -26.93 -15.19 19.58
CA ALA A 645 -25.68 -15.47 20.26
C ALA A 645 -25.88 -15.81 21.75
N ARG A 646 -26.63 -14.98 22.46
CA ARG A 646 -26.98 -15.19 23.89
C ARG A 646 -27.75 -16.49 24.11
N ALA A 647 -28.70 -16.83 23.22
CA ALA A 647 -29.44 -18.07 23.28
C ALA A 647 -28.56 -19.31 23.11
N GLU A 648 -27.55 -19.23 22.23
CA GLU A 648 -26.60 -20.30 22.06
C GLU A 648 -25.65 -20.46 23.26
N ASP A 649 -25.15 -19.34 23.80
CA ASP A 649 -24.31 -19.34 25.00
C ASP A 649 -25.03 -19.92 26.21
N ALA A 650 -26.29 -19.52 26.44
CA ALA A 650 -27.12 -20.08 27.52
C ALA A 650 -27.31 -21.61 27.36
N ARG A 651 -27.53 -22.07 26.12
CA ARG A 651 -27.64 -23.52 25.84
C ARG A 651 -26.33 -24.25 26.11
N ASN A 652 -25.21 -23.71 25.67
CA ASN A 652 -23.91 -24.32 25.88
C ASN A 652 -23.48 -24.32 27.36
N ARG A 653 -23.97 -23.36 28.16
CA ARG A 653 -23.77 -23.25 29.60
C ARG A 653 -24.76 -24.09 30.43
N GLY A 654 -25.71 -24.76 29.78
CA GLY A 654 -26.75 -25.54 30.47
C GLY A 654 -27.76 -24.67 31.26
N ILE A 655 -27.88 -23.38 30.94
CA ILE A 655 -28.84 -22.46 31.53
C ILE A 655 -30.15 -22.65 30.79
N SER A 656 -31.21 -23.11 31.50
CA SER A 656 -32.54 -23.21 30.91
C SER A 656 -33.08 -21.80 30.67
N ILE A 657 -33.21 -21.44 29.39
CA ILE A 657 -34.01 -20.27 28.99
C ILE A 657 -35.47 -20.73 29.06
N ASP A 658 -36.05 -20.71 30.23
CA ASP A 658 -37.50 -20.89 30.32
C ASP A 658 -38.17 -19.71 29.64
N SER A 659 -38.93 -20.08 28.62
CA SER A 659 -39.72 -19.28 27.66
C SER A 659 -40.65 -18.25 28.27
#